data_a7ec7aea07f341c785629a1f8314a499
#
_entry.id   a7ec7aea07f341c785629a1f8314a499
#
_cell.length_a   1.000
_cell.length_b   1.000
_cell.length_c   1.000
_cell.angle_alpha   90.00
_cell.angle_beta   90.00
_cell.angle_gamma   90.00
#
_symmetry.space_group_name_H-M   'P 1'
#
loop_
_entity.id
_entity.type
_entity.pdbx_description
1 polymer ?
#
loop_
_entity_poly.entity_id
_entity_poly.type
_entity_poly.pdbx_seq_one_letter_code
_entity_poly.pdbx_strand_id
1 'polypeptide(L)'
;MRTTRLRFTTALLCAVIAAAASGGRSPLRAAPADFTRYHTYEEMAAALKSAVAAHPDLARLVSIGKTREGRDIWAVEIAKQSGPPVDSRPGLLIAATFEGDHLIGGELALYTVDFLLGAYATDAAVKQRLDRSVVYVVPRVNPDGAEQMFAPVKALRRTNATPFDADNDGRTDEDGPEDLNKDGVVTVMRVKDPKGPYMVSPDDARLMKRADPAKGESGGWAVYVEGIDNDGDGFYNEDGPGGVDINRNFMHQYPYFAPDAGRYMVSEAETRALLDYVLKHRNIAAMLTFGESDNLITAGGRPAAAAGLNLVDFADLANAPARRVGLMPDLGGAMGRGGGRGGGGMFMPGGAGGRGAQTQAPSAGRAGVQPATSVNAADLEYFTAIGAKYRELTGLRSTGYMRAPAGAFFEYGYFQFGVPSFSTPGWGLPGGGRAAGPGGGAAPAGEAAARPAGAPAGMAGMPAAFGQRGAGRGGAAGAGPGGGDIGEGIDLRLLQWMDGEKVDGFVAWTPFKHPALGDVEIGGFKPYVTVNPPAAKIADLGAAHAKFVVHLTSLFARVAIARTGVTALGGGLYRVTADVENAGFLPTALAHGVASRSVKPVMVQLGVPPESIVTGSEKTSFIPTLAGSGSRQSFEWVITGKPGSAVTLNVVSQKAGTDSVTLTLK
;
A
#
# COMPACT_ATOMS: atom_id res chain seq x y z
N MET A 1 66.07 -58.45 -2.20
CA MET A 1 65.20 -58.52 -1.01
C MET A 1 65.05 -57.14 -0.35
N ARG A 2 64.28 -56.17 -0.85
CA ARG A 2 63.91 -54.93 -0.23
C ARG A 2 63.07 -54.07 -1.18
N THR A 3 61.87 -54.47 -1.56
CA THR A 3 60.95 -53.63 -2.35
C THR A 3 59.49 -54.03 -2.19
N THR A 4 59.11 -54.74 -1.09
CA THR A 4 57.71 -55.24 -0.97
C THR A 4 56.99 -54.71 0.30
N ARG A 5 57.49 -53.71 1.04
CA ARG A 5 56.84 -53.20 2.27
C ARG A 5 56.26 -51.78 2.17
N LEU A 6 56.28 -51.12 0.99
CA LEU A 6 55.81 -49.74 0.87
C LEU A 6 54.51 -49.55 0.08
N ARG A 7 53.80 -50.64 -0.26
CA ARG A 7 52.54 -50.55 -1.02
C ARG A 7 51.27 -50.85 -0.20
N PHE A 8 51.37 -51.29 1.05
CA PHE A 8 50.20 -51.60 1.90
C PHE A 8 49.72 -50.45 2.81
N THR A 9 50.57 -49.44 3.08
CA THR A 9 50.20 -48.32 3.96
C THR A 9 49.48 -47.18 3.22
N THR A 10 49.61 -47.07 1.91
CA THR A 10 48.96 -46.03 1.12
C THR A 10 47.51 -46.38 0.75
N ALA A 11 47.16 -47.67 0.68
CA ALA A 11 45.80 -48.13 0.38
C ALA A 11 44.84 -47.99 1.57
N LEU A 12 45.34 -48.06 2.80
CA LEU A 12 44.52 -47.93 4.02
C LEU A 12 44.22 -46.46 4.35
N LEU A 13 45.06 -45.49 3.96
CA LEU A 13 44.87 -44.07 4.16
C LEU A 13 43.85 -43.46 3.16
N CYS A 14 43.74 -43.99 1.95
CA CYS A 14 42.74 -43.57 0.97
C CYS A 14 41.33 -44.12 1.29
N ALA A 15 41.21 -45.27 1.95
CA ALA A 15 39.91 -45.82 2.34
C ALA A 15 39.27 -45.07 3.54
N VAL A 16 40.08 -44.52 4.45
CA VAL A 16 39.57 -43.71 5.58
C VAL A 16 39.15 -42.31 5.14
N ILE A 17 39.77 -41.73 4.12
CA ILE A 17 39.40 -40.40 3.58
C ILE A 17 38.12 -40.50 2.70
N ALA A 18 37.87 -41.63 2.05
CA ALA A 18 36.64 -41.85 1.26
C ALA A 18 35.40 -42.13 2.13
N ALA A 19 35.57 -42.67 3.35
CA ALA A 19 34.46 -42.92 4.27
C ALA A 19 34.05 -41.67 5.08
N ALA A 20 34.89 -40.64 5.17
CA ALA A 20 34.56 -39.35 5.81
C ALA A 20 33.83 -38.38 4.88
N ALA A 21 33.75 -38.64 3.57
CA ALA A 21 33.06 -37.78 2.59
C ALA A 21 31.57 -38.14 2.35
N SER A 22 31.09 -39.26 2.91
CA SER A 22 29.68 -39.68 2.86
C SER A 22 28.87 -39.41 4.15
N GLY A 23 29.43 -38.62 5.06
CA GLY A 23 28.65 -38.02 6.14
C GLY A 23 27.63 -37.08 5.51
N GLY A 24 26.36 -37.49 5.49
CA GLY A 24 25.26 -36.69 4.99
C GLY A 24 25.37 -35.29 5.58
N ARG A 25 25.62 -34.29 4.73
CA ARG A 25 25.44 -32.91 5.11
C ARG A 25 23.96 -32.76 5.44
N SER A 26 23.60 -32.80 6.71
CA SER A 26 22.33 -32.26 7.17
C SER A 26 22.21 -30.88 6.51
N PRO A 27 21.11 -30.56 5.84
CA PRO A 27 20.94 -29.22 5.31
C PRO A 27 21.18 -28.25 6.47
N LEU A 28 22.16 -27.37 6.31
CA LEU A 28 22.41 -26.27 7.25
C LEU A 28 21.10 -25.51 7.31
N ARG A 29 20.35 -25.70 8.38
CA ARG A 29 19.19 -24.86 8.65
C ARG A 29 19.72 -23.44 8.79
N ALA A 30 19.32 -22.55 7.88
CA ALA A 30 19.67 -21.15 7.98
C ALA A 30 19.27 -20.65 9.37
N ALA A 31 20.17 -19.92 10.03
CA ALA A 31 19.77 -19.22 11.24
C ALA A 31 18.67 -18.20 10.86
N PRO A 32 17.59 -18.11 11.63
CA PRO A 32 16.57 -17.06 11.41
C PRO A 32 17.24 -15.68 11.40
N ALA A 33 16.66 -14.73 10.67
CA ALA A 33 17.11 -13.35 10.71
C ALA A 33 16.97 -12.78 12.15
N ASP A 34 17.85 -11.85 12.51
CA ASP A 34 17.88 -11.23 13.84
C ASP A 34 16.89 -10.05 13.92
N PHE A 35 15.64 -10.30 14.28
CA PHE A 35 14.59 -9.29 14.39
C PHE A 35 14.66 -8.44 15.69
N THR A 36 15.80 -8.40 16.36
CA THR A 36 16.04 -7.49 17.49
C THR A 36 16.60 -6.13 17.04
N ARG A 37 16.86 -5.95 15.75
CA ARG A 37 17.40 -4.75 15.14
C ARG A 37 16.89 -4.57 13.72
N TYR A 38 17.04 -3.35 13.20
CA TYR A 38 16.85 -3.06 11.78
C TYR A 38 18.07 -3.54 10.99
N HIS A 39 17.85 -4.07 9.78
CA HIS A 39 18.89 -4.59 8.93
C HIS A 39 19.41 -3.54 7.94
N THR A 40 20.72 -3.49 7.72
CA THR A 40 21.30 -2.81 6.56
C THR A 40 20.90 -3.51 5.27
N TYR A 41 21.17 -2.89 4.12
CA TYR A 41 20.93 -3.52 2.82
C TYR A 41 21.68 -4.86 2.68
N GLU A 42 22.96 -4.88 3.05
CA GLU A 42 23.77 -6.09 2.93
C GLU A 42 23.28 -7.20 3.86
N GLU A 43 22.91 -6.88 5.09
CA GLU A 43 22.38 -7.85 6.04
C GLU A 43 21.04 -8.42 5.57
N MET A 44 20.13 -7.58 5.08
CA MET A 44 18.86 -8.03 4.51
C MET A 44 19.07 -8.91 3.28
N ALA A 45 19.95 -8.51 2.37
CA ALA A 45 20.27 -9.30 1.18
C ALA A 45 20.90 -10.66 1.56
N ALA A 46 21.78 -10.68 2.57
CA ALA A 46 22.37 -11.92 3.08
C ALA A 46 21.31 -12.83 3.73
N ALA A 47 20.39 -12.28 4.53
CA ALA A 47 19.29 -13.01 5.14
C ALA A 47 18.38 -13.65 4.08
N LEU A 48 17.99 -12.89 3.05
CA LEU A 48 17.18 -13.40 1.93
C LEU A 48 17.89 -14.52 1.17
N LYS A 49 19.17 -14.33 0.83
CA LYS A 49 19.99 -15.36 0.15
C LYS A 49 20.09 -16.64 0.99
N SER A 50 20.31 -16.50 2.29
CA SER A 50 20.40 -17.62 3.23
C SER A 50 19.08 -18.37 3.36
N ALA A 51 17.97 -17.66 3.52
CA ALA A 51 16.63 -18.23 3.64
C ALA A 51 16.24 -19.02 2.39
N VAL A 52 16.47 -18.46 1.20
CA VAL A 52 16.19 -19.13 -0.09
C VAL A 52 17.10 -20.35 -0.30
N ALA A 53 18.38 -20.24 0.02
CA ALA A 53 19.32 -21.35 -0.11
C ALA A 53 18.96 -22.55 0.80
N ALA A 54 18.36 -22.28 1.97
CA ALA A 54 17.89 -23.33 2.88
C ALA A 54 16.57 -24.00 2.41
N HIS A 55 15.81 -23.35 1.52
CA HIS A 55 14.50 -23.80 1.07
C HIS A 55 14.35 -23.79 -0.46
N PRO A 56 15.23 -24.47 -1.22
CA PRO A 56 15.24 -24.40 -2.70
C PRO A 56 13.96 -24.97 -3.34
N ASP A 57 13.23 -25.84 -2.63
CA ASP A 57 11.95 -26.41 -3.06
C ASP A 57 10.78 -25.41 -2.95
N LEU A 58 10.96 -24.32 -2.19
CA LEU A 58 9.90 -23.39 -1.83
C LEU A 58 10.16 -21.97 -2.30
N ALA A 59 11.41 -21.58 -2.51
CA ALA A 59 11.71 -20.17 -2.76
C ALA A 59 12.74 -19.98 -3.87
N ARG A 60 12.60 -18.81 -4.54
CA ARG A 60 13.57 -18.27 -5.48
C ARG A 60 13.83 -16.81 -5.13
N LEU A 61 15.10 -16.38 -5.28
CA LEU A 61 15.50 -15.00 -5.14
C LEU A 61 15.80 -14.44 -6.54
N VAL A 62 15.23 -13.28 -6.84
CA VAL A 62 15.33 -12.61 -8.14
C VAL A 62 15.70 -11.13 -7.90
N SER A 63 16.67 -10.60 -8.64
CA SER A 63 16.85 -9.16 -8.77
C SER A 63 15.88 -8.66 -9.83
N ILE A 64 14.96 -7.78 -9.44
CA ILE A 64 13.96 -7.23 -10.37
C ILE A 64 14.46 -5.95 -11.07
N GLY A 65 15.54 -5.37 -10.56
CA GLY A 65 16.18 -4.17 -11.11
C GLY A 65 17.29 -3.68 -10.20
N LYS A 66 17.88 -2.56 -10.60
CA LYS A 66 18.91 -1.87 -9.80
C LYS A 66 18.50 -0.43 -9.59
N THR A 67 18.83 0.08 -8.41
CA THR A 67 18.69 1.49 -8.07
C THR A 67 19.77 2.33 -8.74
N ARG A 68 19.70 3.63 -8.55
CA ARG A 68 20.69 4.58 -9.08
C ARG A 68 22.09 4.34 -8.50
N GLU A 69 22.20 3.99 -7.22
CA GLU A 69 23.47 3.65 -6.57
C GLU A 69 23.91 2.19 -6.86
N GLY A 70 23.21 1.48 -7.73
CA GLY A 70 23.59 0.16 -8.21
C GLY A 70 23.18 -1.00 -7.30
N ARG A 71 22.41 -0.77 -6.23
CA ARG A 71 21.86 -1.82 -5.36
C ARG A 71 20.78 -2.62 -6.10
N ASP A 72 20.77 -3.94 -5.90
CA ASP A 72 19.71 -4.79 -6.44
C ASP A 72 18.41 -4.59 -5.66
N ILE A 73 17.30 -4.52 -6.37
CA ILE A 73 15.96 -4.59 -5.77
C ILE A 73 15.57 -6.06 -5.76
N TRP A 74 15.60 -6.67 -4.56
CA TRP A 74 15.37 -8.10 -4.41
C TRP A 74 13.89 -8.45 -4.31
N ALA A 75 13.47 -9.50 -5.02
CA ALA A 75 12.18 -10.16 -4.85
C ALA A 75 12.39 -11.62 -4.47
N VAL A 76 11.60 -12.12 -3.51
CA VAL A 76 11.52 -13.55 -3.16
C VAL A 76 10.19 -14.10 -3.63
N GLU A 77 10.22 -15.16 -4.42
CA GLU A 77 9.06 -15.90 -4.90
C GLU A 77 8.89 -17.14 -4.03
N ILE A 78 7.82 -17.23 -3.24
CA ILE A 78 7.59 -18.29 -2.26
C ILE A 78 6.38 -19.12 -2.67
N ALA A 79 6.62 -20.35 -3.07
CA ALA A 79 5.61 -21.37 -3.40
C ALA A 79 6.25 -22.75 -3.48
N LYS A 80 5.49 -23.81 -3.24
CA LYS A 80 5.96 -25.17 -3.57
C LYS A 80 6.32 -25.24 -5.04
N GLN A 81 7.56 -25.56 -5.37
CA GLN A 81 8.06 -25.57 -6.77
C GLN A 81 7.53 -26.75 -7.60
N SER A 82 7.16 -27.87 -6.93
CA SER A 82 6.52 -29.01 -7.60
C SER A 82 5.00 -28.83 -7.72
N GLY A 83 4.39 -29.41 -8.75
CA GLY A 83 2.95 -29.31 -9.02
C GLY A 83 2.62 -28.36 -10.18
N PRO A 84 1.44 -27.72 -10.19
CA PRO A 84 1.08 -26.78 -11.25
C PRO A 84 2.09 -25.62 -11.35
N PRO A 85 2.33 -25.04 -12.53
CA PRO A 85 3.22 -23.90 -12.68
C PRO A 85 2.91 -22.78 -11.70
N VAL A 86 3.94 -22.15 -11.14
CA VAL A 86 3.77 -21.07 -10.13
C VAL A 86 2.91 -19.93 -10.68
N ASP A 87 3.12 -19.55 -11.94
CA ASP A 87 2.35 -18.49 -12.61
C ASP A 87 0.88 -18.81 -12.88
N SER A 88 0.51 -20.10 -12.76
CA SER A 88 -0.89 -20.52 -12.87
C SER A 88 -1.65 -20.50 -11.55
N ARG A 89 -0.97 -20.20 -10.42
CA ARG A 89 -1.56 -20.13 -9.08
C ARG A 89 -1.82 -18.67 -8.70
N PRO A 90 -2.90 -18.37 -7.94
CA PRO A 90 -3.13 -17.00 -7.47
C PRO A 90 -1.97 -16.51 -6.59
N GLY A 91 -1.52 -15.30 -6.81
CA GLY A 91 -0.36 -14.70 -6.12
C GLY A 91 -0.74 -13.55 -5.19
N LEU A 92 -0.04 -13.43 -4.05
CA LEU A 92 0.02 -12.22 -3.23
C LEU A 92 1.34 -11.52 -3.49
N LEU A 93 1.30 -10.25 -3.84
CA LEU A 93 2.48 -9.40 -3.85
C LEU A 93 2.54 -8.59 -2.55
N ILE A 94 3.67 -8.68 -1.86
CA ILE A 94 4.03 -7.83 -0.72
C ILE A 94 5.18 -6.93 -1.17
N ALA A 95 5.02 -5.61 -1.05
CA ALA A 95 6.06 -4.64 -1.36
C ALA A 95 6.19 -3.64 -0.21
N ALA A 96 7.44 -3.28 0.15
CA ALA A 96 7.70 -2.49 1.34
C ALA A 96 8.86 -1.50 1.13
N THR A 97 9.00 -0.55 2.06
CA THR A 97 10.05 0.46 2.08
C THR A 97 10.12 1.20 0.73
N PHE A 98 9.00 1.81 0.36
CA PHE A 98 8.92 2.76 -0.76
C PHE A 98 9.51 4.09 -0.34
N GLU A 99 9.09 4.55 0.83
CA GLU A 99 9.69 5.66 1.55
C GLU A 99 10.95 5.16 2.26
N GLY A 100 12.10 5.79 2.02
CA GLY A 100 13.39 5.36 2.56
C GLY A 100 13.44 5.39 4.09
N ASP A 101 12.66 6.25 4.71
CA ASP A 101 12.55 6.36 6.17
C ASP A 101 11.60 5.33 6.80
N HIS A 102 10.78 4.61 6.03
CA HIS A 102 9.83 3.62 6.53
C HIS A 102 10.43 2.20 6.55
N LEU A 103 11.40 1.96 7.46
CA LEU A 103 12.15 0.71 7.50
C LEU A 103 11.36 -0.45 8.09
N ILE A 104 10.44 -0.18 9.02
CA ILE A 104 9.62 -1.25 9.63
C ILE A 104 8.93 -2.10 8.57
N GLY A 105 8.45 -1.50 7.47
CA GLY A 105 7.83 -2.24 6.38
C GLY A 105 8.74 -3.33 5.80
N GLY A 106 10.02 -3.01 5.58
CA GLY A 106 11.02 -3.96 5.10
C GLY A 106 11.27 -5.11 6.07
N GLU A 107 11.31 -4.81 7.37
CA GLU A 107 11.47 -5.82 8.43
C GLU A 107 10.27 -6.76 8.51
N LEU A 108 9.03 -6.24 8.39
CA LEU A 108 7.81 -7.05 8.37
C LEU A 108 7.76 -7.96 7.14
N ALA A 109 8.22 -7.46 5.99
CA ALA A 109 8.33 -8.23 4.77
C ALA A 109 9.40 -9.34 4.89
N LEU A 110 10.58 -9.03 5.45
CA LEU A 110 11.63 -10.01 5.73
C LEU A 110 11.15 -11.08 6.72
N TYR A 111 10.49 -10.66 7.80
CA TYR A 111 9.89 -11.60 8.78
C TYR A 111 8.89 -12.53 8.11
N THR A 112 8.08 -12.01 7.19
CA THR A 112 7.11 -12.82 6.45
C THR A 112 7.80 -13.90 5.61
N VAL A 113 8.93 -13.59 4.96
CA VAL A 113 9.74 -14.58 4.22
C VAL A 113 10.21 -15.69 5.18
N ASP A 114 10.86 -15.32 6.28
CA ASP A 114 11.41 -16.26 7.26
C ASP A 114 10.31 -17.16 7.86
N PHE A 115 9.19 -16.54 8.26
CA PHE A 115 8.02 -17.24 8.80
C PHE A 115 7.43 -18.25 7.82
N LEU A 116 7.15 -17.84 6.57
CA LEU A 116 6.53 -18.74 5.59
C LEU A 116 7.41 -19.93 5.25
N LEU A 117 8.71 -19.72 5.10
CA LEU A 117 9.65 -20.78 4.79
C LEU A 117 9.87 -21.71 6.00
N GLY A 118 10.05 -21.16 7.18
CA GLY A 118 10.27 -21.92 8.41
C GLY A 118 9.05 -22.74 8.86
N ALA A 119 7.83 -22.18 8.67
CA ALA A 119 6.59 -22.82 9.09
C ALA A 119 6.03 -23.84 8.10
N TYR A 120 6.51 -23.91 6.86
CA TYR A 120 5.94 -24.79 5.82
C TYR A 120 5.83 -26.26 6.24
N ALA A 121 6.81 -26.78 6.96
CA ALA A 121 6.82 -28.19 7.36
C ALA A 121 5.97 -28.47 8.62
N THR A 122 5.67 -27.44 9.43
CA THR A 122 5.07 -27.58 10.76
C THR A 122 3.67 -26.98 10.87
N ASP A 123 3.30 -26.04 10.04
CA ASP A 123 2.00 -25.37 10.01
C ASP A 123 1.19 -25.81 8.78
N ALA A 124 0.08 -26.52 9.02
CA ALA A 124 -0.79 -27.04 7.94
C ALA A 124 -1.43 -25.92 7.12
N ALA A 125 -1.73 -24.76 7.73
CA ALA A 125 -2.30 -23.63 7.02
C ALA A 125 -1.26 -23.01 6.08
N VAL A 126 -0.04 -22.75 6.54
CA VAL A 126 1.06 -22.26 5.71
C VAL A 126 1.34 -23.21 4.57
N LYS A 127 1.45 -24.53 4.87
CA LYS A 127 1.66 -25.56 3.85
C LYS A 127 0.58 -25.52 2.78
N GLN A 128 -0.69 -25.49 3.17
CA GLN A 128 -1.81 -25.45 2.24
C GLN A 128 -1.77 -24.19 1.34
N ARG A 129 -1.33 -23.03 1.90
CA ARG A 129 -1.22 -21.78 1.10
C ARG A 129 -0.11 -21.92 0.06
N LEU A 130 1.09 -22.31 0.45
CA LEU A 130 2.23 -22.39 -0.45
C LEU A 130 2.14 -23.53 -1.48
N ASP A 131 1.34 -24.57 -1.21
CA ASP A 131 1.01 -25.61 -2.19
C ASP A 131 0.07 -25.09 -3.31
N ARG A 132 -0.77 -24.07 -3.04
CA ARG A 132 -1.87 -23.61 -3.92
C ARG A 132 -1.74 -22.20 -4.44
N SER A 133 -0.91 -21.38 -3.82
CA SER A 133 -0.69 -19.97 -4.17
C SER A 133 0.78 -19.65 -4.15
N VAL A 134 1.14 -18.46 -4.60
CA VAL A 134 2.48 -17.91 -4.53
C VAL A 134 2.47 -16.62 -3.73
N VAL A 135 3.52 -16.37 -2.95
CA VAL A 135 3.74 -15.09 -2.29
C VAL A 135 5.02 -14.48 -2.86
N TYR A 136 4.88 -13.34 -3.49
CA TYR A 136 5.96 -12.52 -4.01
C TYR A 136 6.28 -11.46 -2.96
N VAL A 137 7.52 -11.35 -2.52
CA VAL A 137 7.92 -10.40 -1.47
C VAL A 137 9.05 -9.53 -1.97
N VAL A 138 8.84 -8.22 -2.04
CA VAL A 138 9.86 -7.20 -2.32
C VAL A 138 10.06 -6.38 -1.03
N PRO A 139 11.01 -6.75 -0.17
CA PRO A 139 11.10 -6.18 1.17
C PRO A 139 11.58 -4.71 1.16
N ARG A 140 12.31 -4.29 0.14
CA ARG A 140 12.86 -2.94 0.08
C ARG A 140 12.88 -2.45 -1.36
N VAL A 141 11.90 -1.59 -1.69
CA VAL A 141 11.78 -0.99 -3.04
C VAL A 141 12.76 0.16 -3.22
N ASN A 142 12.99 0.95 -2.16
CA ASN A 142 13.95 2.07 -2.14
C ASN A 142 15.12 1.78 -1.19
N PRO A 143 16.08 0.91 -1.59
CA PRO A 143 17.21 0.60 -0.72
C PRO A 143 18.18 1.78 -0.55
N ASP A 144 18.30 2.69 -1.52
CA ASP A 144 19.23 3.83 -1.44
C ASP A 144 18.77 4.82 -0.34
N GLY A 145 17.49 5.15 -0.29
CA GLY A 145 16.94 5.99 0.78
C GLY A 145 17.04 5.33 2.16
N ALA A 146 16.81 4.01 2.22
CA ALA A 146 16.82 3.28 3.47
C ALA A 146 18.21 3.16 4.13
N GLU A 147 19.28 3.14 3.34
CA GLU A 147 20.65 3.01 3.88
C GLU A 147 21.09 4.22 4.69
N GLN A 148 20.47 5.38 4.49
CA GLN A 148 20.80 6.58 5.26
C GLN A 148 20.60 6.42 6.77
N MET A 149 19.68 5.56 7.21
CA MET A 149 19.52 5.25 8.64
C MET A 149 20.78 4.65 9.27
N PHE A 150 21.60 4.00 8.47
CA PHE A 150 22.83 3.30 8.93
C PHE A 150 24.10 4.11 8.73
N ALA A 151 23.97 5.34 8.19
CA ALA A 151 25.08 6.25 8.06
C ALA A 151 25.65 6.68 9.44
N PRO A 152 26.93 7.06 9.53
CA PRO A 152 27.55 7.54 10.77
C PRO A 152 26.81 8.75 11.38
N VAL A 153 26.40 9.70 10.53
CA VAL A 153 25.49 10.79 10.88
C VAL A 153 24.13 10.44 10.28
N LYS A 154 23.11 10.38 11.12
CA LYS A 154 21.76 10.03 10.70
C LYS A 154 20.99 11.26 10.29
N ALA A 155 20.70 11.40 9.02
CA ALA A 155 19.79 12.40 8.48
C ALA A 155 18.53 11.70 7.91
N LEU A 156 17.39 12.32 8.05
CA LEU A 156 16.13 11.76 7.51
C LEU A 156 16.18 11.78 5.99
N ARG A 157 15.99 10.61 5.37
CA ARG A 157 15.87 10.51 3.92
C ARG A 157 14.72 9.60 3.53
N ARG A 158 13.72 10.20 2.94
CA ARG A 158 12.53 9.51 2.43
C ARG A 158 12.67 9.11 0.97
N THR A 159 13.29 9.99 0.20
CA THR A 159 13.42 9.92 -1.25
C THR A 159 14.52 8.94 -1.69
N ASN A 160 14.54 8.61 -2.96
CA ASN A 160 15.61 7.82 -3.57
C ASN A 160 16.87 8.66 -3.85
N ALA A 161 17.84 8.07 -4.57
CA ALA A 161 19.11 8.74 -4.89
C ALA A 161 19.06 9.56 -6.21
N THR A 162 17.88 9.94 -6.70
CA THR A 162 17.78 10.82 -7.86
C THR A 162 18.21 12.24 -7.45
N PRO A 163 19.19 12.88 -8.10
CA PRO A 163 19.59 14.23 -7.79
C PRO A 163 18.40 15.21 -7.96
N PHE A 164 18.36 16.17 -7.08
CA PHE A 164 17.31 17.18 -7.07
C PHE A 164 17.95 18.58 -7.02
N ASP A 165 17.37 19.51 -7.75
CA ASP A 165 17.71 20.91 -7.84
C ASP A 165 16.47 21.67 -7.37
N ALA A 166 16.45 22.15 -6.12
CA ALA A 166 15.25 22.70 -5.50
C ALA A 166 15.04 24.17 -5.88
N ASP A 167 16.09 24.92 -6.07
CA ASP A 167 16.07 26.35 -6.36
C ASP A 167 16.12 26.66 -7.88
N ASN A 168 16.44 25.64 -8.72
CA ASN A 168 16.61 25.68 -10.16
C ASN A 168 17.79 26.54 -10.64
N ASP A 169 18.89 26.51 -9.91
CA ASP A 169 20.15 27.18 -10.28
C ASP A 169 20.99 26.36 -11.25
N GLY A 170 20.66 25.07 -11.43
CA GLY A 170 21.32 24.11 -12.33
C GLY A 170 22.34 23.22 -11.64
N ARG A 171 22.53 23.34 -10.33
CA ARG A 171 23.27 22.40 -9.50
C ARG A 171 22.31 21.44 -8.83
N THR A 172 22.83 20.46 -8.13
CA THR A 172 22.00 19.46 -7.44
C THR A 172 22.68 18.99 -6.18
N ASP A 173 21.93 18.81 -5.12
CA ASP A 173 22.40 18.22 -3.85
C ASP A 173 23.55 19.04 -3.21
N GLU A 174 23.59 20.37 -3.37
CA GLU A 174 24.69 21.21 -2.85
C GLU A 174 24.44 21.81 -1.47
N ASP A 175 23.21 21.90 -1.02
CA ASP A 175 22.85 22.39 0.32
C ASP A 175 22.16 21.31 1.15
N GLY A 176 22.93 20.34 1.61
CA GLY A 176 22.44 19.20 2.39
C GLY A 176 22.44 19.45 3.89
N PRO A 177 21.60 18.71 4.64
CA PRO A 177 21.55 18.81 6.10
C PRO A 177 22.87 18.36 6.76
N GLU A 178 23.29 19.07 7.80
CA GLU A 178 24.54 18.86 8.51
C GLU A 178 24.34 18.73 10.02
N ASP A 179 25.09 17.84 10.67
CA ASP A 179 25.16 17.68 12.12
C ASP A 179 26.11 18.74 12.71
N LEU A 180 25.57 19.93 13.02
CA LEU A 180 26.35 21.07 13.50
C LEU A 180 26.84 20.90 14.93
N ASN A 181 26.04 20.27 15.78
CA ASN A 181 26.33 20.06 17.20
C ASN A 181 27.15 18.79 17.45
N LYS A 182 27.37 17.95 16.43
CA LYS A 182 28.16 16.71 16.43
C LYS A 182 27.62 15.65 17.39
N ASP A 183 26.32 15.53 17.52
CA ASP A 183 25.66 14.51 18.32
C ASP A 183 25.35 13.22 17.56
N GLY A 184 25.65 13.18 16.25
CA GLY A 184 25.49 12.02 15.36
C GLY A 184 24.12 11.92 14.71
N VAL A 185 23.27 12.91 14.88
CA VAL A 185 21.95 12.99 14.24
C VAL A 185 21.68 14.40 13.73
N VAL A 186 21.11 14.50 12.56
CA VAL A 186 20.57 15.78 12.05
C VAL A 186 19.14 15.93 12.55
N THR A 187 18.91 17.02 13.29
CA THR A 187 17.57 17.36 13.82
C THR A 187 17.08 18.66 13.20
N VAL A 188 16.45 19.49 13.96
CA VAL A 188 16.00 20.82 13.53
C VAL A 188 16.61 21.90 14.41
N MET A 189 16.74 23.10 13.86
CA MET A 189 17.14 24.27 14.59
C MET A 189 16.02 25.29 14.63
N ARG A 190 15.81 25.93 15.79
CA ARG A 190 14.84 27.00 15.95
C ARG A 190 15.52 28.30 16.33
N VAL A 191 15.07 29.39 15.75
CA VAL A 191 15.57 30.71 16.02
C VAL A 191 14.42 31.69 16.31
N LYS A 192 14.63 32.62 17.24
CA LYS A 192 13.65 33.68 17.50
C LYS A 192 13.53 34.58 16.29
N ASP A 193 12.34 34.65 15.71
CA ASP A 193 12.00 35.53 14.60
C ASP A 193 10.62 36.10 14.84
N PRO A 194 10.49 37.44 15.07
CA PRO A 194 9.18 38.04 15.26
C PRO A 194 8.18 37.84 14.13
N LYS A 195 8.65 37.48 12.93
CA LYS A 195 7.84 37.15 11.76
C LYS A 195 7.71 35.66 11.52
N GLY A 196 8.38 34.85 12.30
CA GLY A 196 8.42 33.40 12.16
C GLY A 196 7.03 32.79 12.38
N PRO A 197 6.64 31.78 11.61
CA PRO A 197 5.29 31.20 11.64
C PRO A 197 5.09 30.21 12.79
N TYR A 198 6.13 29.88 13.55
CA TYR A 198 6.07 28.86 14.59
C TYR A 198 5.99 29.45 15.99
N MET A 199 5.45 28.66 16.91
CA MET A 199 5.44 28.92 18.34
C MET A 199 5.75 27.64 19.11
N VAL A 200 6.19 27.79 20.37
CA VAL A 200 6.30 26.65 21.28
C VAL A 200 4.89 26.13 21.57
N SER A 201 4.70 24.83 21.52
CA SER A 201 3.41 24.22 21.82
C SER A 201 3.01 24.51 23.29
N PRO A 202 1.76 24.92 23.57
CA PRO A 202 1.29 25.07 24.92
C PRO A 202 1.16 23.75 25.69
N ASP A 203 1.04 22.63 24.97
CA ASP A 203 0.84 21.30 25.56
C ASP A 203 2.15 20.66 26.05
N ASP A 204 3.26 20.91 25.33
CA ASP A 204 4.60 20.44 25.71
C ASP A 204 5.65 21.38 25.13
N ALA A 205 6.49 21.95 25.96
CA ALA A 205 7.51 22.93 25.56
C ALA A 205 8.62 22.36 24.67
N ARG A 206 8.72 21.05 24.56
CA ARG A 206 9.63 20.38 23.62
C ARG A 206 9.15 20.52 22.17
N LEU A 207 7.85 20.66 21.95
CA LEU A 207 7.26 20.68 20.61
C LEU A 207 7.14 22.11 20.07
N MET A 208 7.39 22.22 18.78
CA MET A 208 7.10 23.43 18.01
C MET A 208 5.86 23.18 17.15
N LYS A 209 4.99 24.19 17.08
CA LYS A 209 3.80 24.15 16.22
C LYS A 209 3.71 25.40 15.36
N ARG A 210 3.08 25.29 14.20
CA ARG A 210 2.72 26.45 13.41
C ARG A 210 1.57 27.21 14.13
N ALA A 211 1.73 28.50 14.32
CA ALA A 211 0.69 29.34 14.91
C ALA A 211 -0.55 29.39 13.99
N ASP A 212 -1.75 29.28 14.58
CA ASP A 212 -3.02 29.41 13.87
C ASP A 212 -3.66 30.78 14.16
N PRO A 213 -3.56 31.72 13.22
CA PRO A 213 -4.17 33.05 13.41
C PRO A 213 -5.68 32.98 13.62
N ALA A 214 -6.38 31.93 13.13
CA ALA A 214 -7.80 31.76 13.33
C ALA A 214 -8.15 31.46 14.80
N LYS A 215 -7.19 30.92 15.56
CA LYS A 215 -7.27 30.65 16.99
C LYS A 215 -6.72 31.84 17.85
N GLY A 216 -6.28 32.92 17.19
CA GLY A 216 -5.64 34.07 17.86
C GLY A 216 -4.19 33.83 18.26
N GLU A 217 -3.56 32.80 17.69
CA GLU A 217 -2.15 32.47 17.94
C GLU A 217 -1.24 33.35 17.07
N SER A 218 -0.07 33.67 17.59
CA SER A 218 0.98 34.39 16.87
C SER A 218 2.29 33.59 16.95
N GLY A 219 2.98 33.49 15.83
CA GLY A 219 4.32 32.95 15.78
C GLY A 219 5.37 33.89 16.37
N GLY A 220 6.54 33.44 16.50
CA GLY A 220 7.69 34.17 17.04
C GLY A 220 8.99 33.41 16.87
N TRP A 221 8.93 32.33 16.07
CA TRP A 221 10.07 31.47 15.79
C TRP A 221 10.08 31.06 14.32
N ALA A 222 11.28 30.99 13.73
CA ALA A 222 11.55 30.26 12.52
C ALA A 222 12.17 28.89 12.90
N VAL A 223 11.93 27.88 12.06
CA VAL A 223 12.47 26.54 12.25
C VAL A 223 13.05 26.08 10.92
N TYR A 224 14.24 25.52 10.97
CA TYR A 224 15.02 25.03 9.83
C TYR A 224 15.49 23.60 10.10
N VAL A 225 15.85 22.86 9.05
CA VAL A 225 16.66 21.67 9.21
C VAL A 225 18.03 22.07 9.73
N GLU A 226 18.67 21.23 10.53
CA GLU A 226 19.99 21.48 11.05
C GLU A 226 21.03 21.47 9.93
N GLY A 227 21.81 22.54 9.79
CA GLY A 227 22.82 22.75 8.77
C GLY A 227 23.08 24.23 8.53
N ILE A 228 23.89 24.54 7.54
CA ILE A 228 24.25 25.90 7.12
C ILE A 228 23.76 26.12 5.68
N ASP A 229 23.63 27.36 5.30
CA ASP A 229 23.40 27.79 3.92
C ASP A 229 24.74 27.65 3.16
N ASN A 230 24.90 26.57 2.40
CA ASN A 230 26.18 26.21 1.78
C ASN A 230 26.42 26.92 0.45
N ASP A 231 25.38 27.33 -0.26
CA ASP A 231 25.45 28.02 -1.54
C ASP A 231 25.28 29.55 -1.42
N GLY A 232 24.77 30.02 -0.29
CA GLY A 232 24.69 31.44 0.05
C GLY A 232 23.45 32.14 -0.51
N ASP A 233 22.39 31.43 -0.81
CA ASP A 233 21.14 31.96 -1.39
C ASP A 233 20.17 32.50 -0.32
N GLY A 234 20.43 32.24 0.97
CA GLY A 234 19.66 32.69 2.12
C GLY A 234 18.62 31.70 2.59
N PHE A 235 18.57 30.50 2.03
CA PHE A 235 17.80 29.37 2.52
C PHE A 235 18.74 28.37 3.21
N TYR A 236 18.21 27.33 3.83
CA TYR A 236 19.01 26.42 4.64
C TYR A 236 18.58 24.99 4.35
N ASN A 237 19.49 24.20 3.79
CA ASN A 237 19.32 22.77 3.53
C ASN A 237 18.13 22.42 2.64
N GLU A 238 17.83 23.23 1.60
CA GLU A 238 16.74 22.97 0.67
C GLU A 238 17.10 21.98 -0.42
N ASP A 239 18.38 21.89 -0.79
CA ASP A 239 18.91 20.96 -1.78
C ASP A 239 19.60 19.76 -1.12
N GLY A 240 18.84 19.07 -0.26
CA GLY A 240 19.30 17.84 0.37
C GLY A 240 19.47 16.68 -0.62
N PRO A 241 20.23 15.64 -0.26
CA PRO A 241 20.53 14.52 -1.16
C PRO A 241 19.30 13.72 -1.54
N GLY A 242 19.02 13.64 -2.86
CA GLY A 242 17.95 12.82 -3.46
C GLY A 242 16.56 13.43 -3.40
N GLY A 243 15.76 13.21 -4.45
CA GLY A 243 14.57 13.99 -4.69
C GLY A 243 13.25 13.28 -4.92
N VAL A 244 13.18 11.96 -5.13
CA VAL A 244 11.90 11.30 -5.49
C VAL A 244 11.41 10.33 -4.43
N ASP A 245 10.23 10.62 -3.90
CA ASP A 245 9.45 9.67 -3.09
C ASP A 245 8.86 8.61 -4.03
N ILE A 246 9.34 7.39 -3.93
CA ILE A 246 8.95 6.30 -4.82
C ILE A 246 7.45 6.01 -4.74
N ASN A 247 6.83 6.19 -3.56
CA ASN A 247 5.38 5.97 -3.39
C ASN A 247 4.52 7.13 -3.91
N ARG A 248 5.12 8.13 -4.57
CA ARG A 248 4.42 9.22 -5.28
C ARG A 248 4.67 9.19 -6.79
N ASN A 249 5.43 8.19 -7.26
CA ASN A 249 5.86 8.12 -8.67
C ASN A 249 5.01 7.17 -9.53
N PHE A 250 3.93 6.54 -8.98
CA PHE A 250 3.01 5.71 -9.75
C PHE A 250 1.90 6.53 -10.40
N MET A 251 1.14 5.89 -11.32
CA MET A 251 0.27 6.59 -12.26
C MET A 251 -1.03 7.12 -11.66
N HIS A 252 -1.60 6.43 -10.65
CA HIS A 252 -2.93 6.82 -10.14
C HIS A 252 -2.85 8.13 -9.38
N GLN A 253 -3.64 9.13 -9.84
CA GLN A 253 -3.61 10.47 -9.27
C GLN A 253 -2.18 11.04 -9.11
N TYR A 254 -1.29 10.73 -10.06
CA TYR A 254 0.09 11.20 -10.01
C TYR A 254 0.13 12.71 -9.73
N PRO A 255 0.85 13.15 -8.68
CA PRO A 255 0.82 14.52 -8.24
C PRO A 255 1.78 15.39 -9.10
N TYR A 256 1.32 15.74 -10.30
CA TYR A 256 2.08 16.60 -11.22
C TYR A 256 2.59 17.85 -10.51
N PHE A 257 3.84 18.20 -10.79
CA PHE A 257 4.53 19.38 -10.25
C PHE A 257 4.79 19.35 -8.74
N ALA A 258 4.52 18.24 -8.06
CA ALA A 258 5.03 18.06 -6.70
C ALA A 258 6.54 17.79 -6.78
N PRO A 259 7.36 18.45 -5.95
CA PRO A 259 8.82 18.39 -6.07
C PRO A 259 9.37 16.97 -5.87
N ASP A 260 8.74 16.19 -4.98
CA ASP A 260 9.13 14.82 -4.63
C ASP A 260 8.47 13.73 -5.47
N ALA A 261 7.72 14.07 -6.53
CA ALA A 261 7.02 13.09 -7.36
C ALA A 261 7.85 12.58 -8.56
N GLY A 262 8.98 13.22 -8.84
CA GLY A 262 9.79 12.96 -10.02
C GLY A 262 9.33 13.74 -11.26
N ARG A 263 10.10 13.68 -12.32
CA ARG A 263 9.86 14.48 -13.54
C ARG A 263 8.55 14.11 -14.26
N TYR A 264 8.16 12.85 -14.17
CA TYR A 264 6.90 12.29 -14.71
C TYR A 264 6.61 10.96 -14.02
N MET A 265 5.36 10.52 -14.11
CA MET A 265 4.96 9.22 -13.56
C MET A 265 5.88 8.10 -14.07
N VAL A 266 6.31 7.21 -13.18
CA VAL A 266 7.20 6.08 -13.52
C VAL A 266 8.56 6.55 -14.07
N SER A 267 9.05 7.71 -13.64
CA SER A 267 10.38 8.20 -14.03
C SER A 267 11.50 7.41 -13.38
N GLU A 268 11.27 6.84 -12.19
CA GLU A 268 12.30 6.23 -11.37
C GLU A 268 12.58 4.77 -11.76
N ALA A 269 13.83 4.36 -11.59
CA ALA A 269 14.27 3.00 -11.90
C ALA A 269 13.56 1.97 -11.03
N GLU A 270 13.37 2.26 -9.76
CA GLU A 270 12.69 1.45 -8.76
C GLU A 270 11.23 1.23 -9.13
N THR A 271 10.53 2.30 -9.50
CA THR A 271 9.14 2.24 -9.94
C THR A 271 9.00 1.37 -11.18
N ARG A 272 9.87 1.57 -12.19
CA ARG A 272 9.87 0.76 -13.42
C ARG A 272 10.14 -0.70 -13.14
N ALA A 273 11.16 -1.00 -12.33
CA ALA A 273 11.52 -2.37 -11.97
C ALA A 273 10.35 -3.11 -11.32
N LEU A 274 9.66 -2.47 -10.36
CA LEU A 274 8.51 -3.06 -9.68
C LEU A 274 7.33 -3.25 -10.64
N LEU A 275 7.02 -2.27 -11.49
CA LEU A 275 5.94 -2.38 -12.47
C LEU A 275 6.20 -3.46 -13.51
N ASP A 276 7.42 -3.56 -14.05
CA ASP A 276 7.80 -4.62 -14.98
C ASP A 276 7.65 -6.00 -14.35
N TYR A 277 8.04 -6.12 -13.09
CA TYR A 277 7.85 -7.36 -12.32
C TYR A 277 6.37 -7.70 -12.17
N VAL A 278 5.53 -6.75 -11.75
CA VAL A 278 4.08 -6.93 -11.61
C VAL A 278 3.43 -7.32 -12.96
N LEU A 279 3.86 -6.68 -14.04
CA LEU A 279 3.31 -6.95 -15.38
C LEU A 279 3.71 -8.34 -15.92
N LYS A 280 4.83 -8.89 -15.50
CA LYS A 280 5.22 -10.29 -15.79
C LYS A 280 4.39 -11.29 -14.99
N HIS A 281 4.00 -10.97 -13.75
CA HIS A 281 3.27 -11.86 -12.86
C HIS A 281 1.76 -11.54 -12.84
N ARG A 282 1.10 -11.79 -13.97
CA ARG A 282 -0.34 -11.51 -14.13
C ARG A 282 -1.25 -12.33 -13.21
N ASN A 283 -0.74 -13.36 -12.58
CA ASN A 283 -1.41 -14.16 -11.55
C ASN A 283 -1.51 -13.50 -10.20
N ILE A 284 -0.87 -12.34 -9.96
CA ILE A 284 -1.05 -11.55 -8.73
C ILE A 284 -2.53 -11.24 -8.55
N ALA A 285 -3.14 -11.81 -7.51
CA ALA A 285 -4.56 -11.74 -7.18
C ALA A 285 -4.87 -10.73 -6.07
N ALA A 286 -3.87 -10.32 -5.29
CA ALA A 286 -3.94 -9.24 -4.32
C ALA A 286 -2.56 -8.61 -4.10
N MET A 287 -2.54 -7.37 -3.60
CA MET A 287 -1.32 -6.66 -3.21
C MET A 287 -1.42 -6.18 -1.77
N LEU A 288 -0.30 -6.21 -1.05
CA LEU A 288 -0.13 -5.66 0.29
C LEU A 288 1.11 -4.78 0.31
N THR A 289 0.93 -3.51 0.61
CA THR A 289 1.99 -2.52 0.74
C THR A 289 2.25 -2.23 2.20
N PHE A 290 3.51 -2.29 2.64
CA PHE A 290 3.94 -1.69 3.88
C PHE A 290 4.58 -0.33 3.55
N GLY A 291 3.87 0.76 3.88
CA GLY A 291 4.24 2.13 3.57
C GLY A 291 3.39 3.14 4.34
N GLU A 292 3.58 4.42 4.10
CA GLU A 292 2.94 5.50 4.87
C GLU A 292 1.49 5.83 4.43
N SER A 293 0.81 4.89 3.79
CA SER A 293 -0.62 4.99 3.46
C SER A 293 -1.41 3.86 4.12
N ASP A 294 -2.71 4.07 4.39
CA ASP A 294 -3.56 3.07 5.05
C ASP A 294 -4.93 2.94 4.39
N ASN A 295 -5.36 1.70 4.20
CA ASN A 295 -6.74 1.33 3.92
C ASN A 295 -7.17 0.03 4.63
N LEU A 296 -6.39 -0.42 5.61
CA LEU A 296 -6.68 -1.61 6.43
C LEU A 296 -7.16 -1.25 7.84
N ILE A 297 -6.51 -0.30 8.49
CA ILE A 297 -6.94 0.20 9.81
C ILE A 297 -8.21 1.03 9.63
N THR A 298 -8.23 1.90 8.62
CA THR A 298 -9.38 2.73 8.23
C THR A 298 -10.02 2.16 6.96
N ALA A 299 -10.56 0.94 7.04
CA ALA A 299 -11.11 0.21 5.91
C ALA A 299 -12.24 1.00 5.22
N GLY A 300 -12.14 1.15 3.90
CA GLY A 300 -13.18 1.75 3.05
C GLY A 300 -13.39 3.25 3.27
N GLY A 301 -12.63 3.87 4.17
CA GLY A 301 -12.65 5.30 4.37
C GLY A 301 -11.92 6.01 3.22
N ARG A 302 -12.41 7.20 2.88
CA ARG A 302 -11.62 8.21 2.18
C ARG A 302 -10.28 8.28 2.92
N PRO A 303 -9.12 8.25 2.23
CA PRO A 303 -7.85 8.44 2.91
C PRO A 303 -8.00 9.62 3.87
N ALA A 304 -7.62 9.44 5.13
CA ALA A 304 -7.53 10.57 6.02
C ALA A 304 -6.74 11.62 5.24
N ALA A 305 -7.31 12.80 5.04
CA ALA A 305 -6.56 13.91 4.48
C ALA A 305 -5.23 13.90 5.22
N ALA A 306 -4.12 13.91 4.49
CA ALA A 306 -2.81 13.83 5.09
C ALA A 306 -2.84 14.66 6.36
N ALA A 307 -2.59 14.04 7.49
CA ALA A 307 -2.53 14.76 8.74
C ALA A 307 -1.43 15.78 8.49
N GLY A 308 -1.81 17.06 8.37
CA GLY A 308 -0.85 18.10 8.12
C GLY A 308 0.21 17.96 9.21
N LEU A 309 1.43 17.65 8.80
CA LEU A 309 2.53 17.59 9.73
C LEU A 309 2.65 18.99 10.29
N ASN A 310 2.22 19.21 11.53
CA ASN A 310 2.57 20.41 12.29
C ASN A 310 4.01 20.37 12.75
N LEU A 311 4.65 19.19 12.65
CA LEU A 311 6.08 19.10 12.66
C LEU A 311 6.64 19.85 11.46
N VAL A 312 7.80 20.40 11.68
CA VAL A 312 8.71 20.84 10.65
C VAL A 312 8.96 19.63 9.73
N ASP A 313 8.13 19.48 8.72
CA ASP A 313 8.40 18.49 7.67
C ASP A 313 9.64 18.97 6.95
N PHE A 314 10.67 18.13 6.86
CA PHE A 314 11.87 18.43 6.10
C PHE A 314 11.54 18.82 4.65
N ALA A 315 10.54 18.17 4.04
CA ALA A 315 10.07 18.56 2.71
C ALA A 315 9.38 19.95 2.69
N ASP A 316 8.71 20.34 3.77
CA ASP A 316 8.12 21.68 3.91
C ASP A 316 9.19 22.75 4.11
N LEU A 317 10.27 22.42 4.81
CA LEU A 317 11.41 23.31 4.98
C LEU A 317 12.22 23.42 3.70
N ALA A 318 12.54 22.31 3.06
CA ALA A 318 13.24 22.25 1.79
C ALA A 318 12.52 23.03 0.67
N ASN A 319 11.20 23.11 0.69
CA ASN A 319 10.41 23.88 -0.28
C ASN A 319 10.06 25.32 0.21
N ALA A 320 10.57 25.76 1.35
CA ALA A 320 10.30 27.10 1.87
C ALA A 320 10.71 28.25 0.92
N PRO A 321 11.84 28.17 0.20
CA PRO A 321 12.21 29.15 -0.82
C PRO A 321 11.18 29.32 -1.91
N ALA A 322 10.77 28.22 -2.55
CA ALA A 322 9.80 28.23 -3.65
C ALA A 322 8.45 28.84 -3.24
N ARG A 323 8.04 28.66 -1.96
CA ARG A 323 6.85 29.30 -1.40
C ARG A 323 7.03 30.81 -1.17
N ARG A 324 8.21 31.25 -0.73
CA ARG A 324 8.50 32.67 -0.49
C ARG A 324 8.52 33.49 -1.76
N VAL A 325 9.02 32.96 -2.87
CA VAL A 325 9.03 33.66 -4.17
C VAL A 325 7.73 33.52 -4.95
N GLY A 326 6.72 32.84 -4.41
CA GLY A 326 5.43 32.66 -5.10
C GLY A 326 5.49 31.74 -6.33
N LEU A 327 6.58 31.00 -6.50
CA LEU A 327 6.79 30.07 -7.61
C LEU A 327 6.00 28.76 -7.41
N MET A 328 5.64 28.43 -6.19
CA MET A 328 4.72 27.34 -5.89
C MET A 328 3.46 27.86 -5.19
N PRO A 329 2.27 27.69 -5.77
CA PRO A 329 1.04 27.94 -5.05
C PRO A 329 0.97 26.95 -3.87
N ASP A 330 0.48 27.44 -2.74
CA ASP A 330 0.23 26.62 -1.56
C ASP A 330 -0.76 25.48 -1.90
N LEU A 331 -0.21 24.34 -2.34
CA LEU A 331 -0.99 23.17 -2.78
C LEU A 331 -1.70 22.46 -1.61
N GLY A 332 -1.34 22.79 -0.36
CA GLY A 332 -2.02 22.28 0.82
C GLY A 332 -3.43 22.87 1.03
N GLY A 333 -3.72 24.05 0.49
CA GLY A 333 -5.02 24.72 0.63
C GLY A 333 -5.97 24.61 -0.57
N ALA A 334 -5.46 24.25 -1.76
CA ALA A 334 -6.24 24.33 -3.01
C ALA A 334 -7.07 23.09 -3.34
N MET A 335 -6.81 21.95 -2.74
CA MET A 335 -7.58 20.72 -3.00
C MET A 335 -8.90 20.59 -2.23
N GLY A 336 -9.23 21.58 -1.37
CA GLY A 336 -10.44 21.58 -0.56
C GLY A 336 -11.63 22.41 -1.08
N ARG A 337 -11.48 23.16 -2.16
CA ARG A 337 -12.56 24.05 -2.68
C ARG A 337 -12.65 24.04 -4.20
N GLY A 338 -13.00 22.92 -4.78
CA GLY A 338 -13.43 22.80 -6.18
C GLY A 338 -14.94 22.68 -6.30
N GLY A 339 -15.66 23.70 -5.93
CA GLY A 339 -17.08 23.87 -6.21
C GLY A 339 -17.29 25.04 -7.17
N GLY A 340 -17.46 24.74 -8.42
CA GLY A 340 -18.09 25.45 -9.50
C GLY A 340 -18.06 26.98 -9.60
N ARG A 341 -17.63 27.44 -10.73
CA ARG A 341 -18.13 28.51 -11.60
C ARG A 341 -17.01 29.30 -12.25
N GLY A 342 -17.04 29.32 -13.55
CA GLY A 342 -16.27 30.28 -14.33
C GLY A 342 -16.18 29.93 -15.80
N GLY A 343 -17.30 29.89 -16.49
CA GLY A 343 -17.32 30.01 -17.95
C GLY A 343 -16.98 31.44 -18.35
N GLY A 344 -15.81 31.66 -18.94
CA GLY A 344 -15.48 32.88 -19.66
C GLY A 344 -16.25 32.91 -21.00
N GLY A 345 -17.38 33.58 -21.03
CA GLY A 345 -18.10 33.90 -22.26
C GLY A 345 -17.59 35.19 -22.86
N MET A 346 -17.09 35.10 -24.09
CA MET A 346 -16.89 36.26 -24.97
C MET A 346 -18.22 36.99 -25.25
N PHE A 347 -18.19 38.30 -25.10
CA PHE A 347 -19.26 39.23 -25.49
C PHE A 347 -19.43 39.23 -27.03
N MET A 348 -20.66 39.00 -27.46
CA MET A 348 -21.21 39.58 -28.69
C MET A 348 -22.63 40.09 -28.44
N PRO A 349 -23.01 41.30 -28.91
CA PRO A 349 -24.28 41.89 -28.65
C PRO A 349 -25.30 41.59 -29.73
N GLY A 350 -26.55 41.43 -29.33
CA GLY A 350 -27.69 41.70 -30.24
C GLY A 350 -28.70 40.57 -30.38
N GLY A 351 -29.96 40.81 -29.96
CA GLY A 351 -31.11 40.04 -30.44
C GLY A 351 -32.19 39.81 -29.38
N ALA A 352 -33.16 40.70 -29.30
CA ALA A 352 -34.37 40.57 -28.50
C ALA A 352 -35.31 39.50 -29.09
N GLY A 353 -36.02 38.75 -28.19
CA GLY A 353 -37.19 37.97 -28.61
C GLY A 353 -37.60 36.81 -27.72
N GLY A 354 -38.54 37.03 -26.78
CA GLY A 354 -39.75 36.21 -26.66
C GLY A 354 -39.75 34.86 -25.97
N ARG A 355 -40.26 34.85 -24.73
CA ARG A 355 -41.21 33.93 -24.14
C ARG A 355 -41.02 32.40 -24.30
N GLY A 356 -40.96 31.72 -23.14
CA GLY A 356 -41.28 30.32 -23.03
C GLY A 356 -40.58 29.67 -21.83
N ALA A 357 -41.15 29.80 -20.62
CA ALA A 357 -40.75 28.98 -19.51
C ALA A 357 -41.22 27.53 -19.74
N GLN A 358 -40.36 26.71 -20.28
CA GLN A 358 -40.53 25.25 -20.21
C GLN A 358 -39.64 24.77 -19.07
N THR A 359 -40.27 24.28 -18.03
CA THR A 359 -39.65 23.43 -17.01
C THR A 359 -39.11 22.17 -17.69
N GLN A 360 -37.86 22.21 -18.10
CA GLN A 360 -37.15 20.99 -18.52
C GLN A 360 -36.93 20.15 -17.26
N ALA A 361 -37.55 18.97 -17.28
CA ALA A 361 -37.12 17.86 -16.44
C ALA A 361 -35.60 17.70 -16.57
N PRO A 362 -34.86 17.34 -15.48
CA PRO A 362 -33.44 17.15 -15.57
C PRO A 362 -33.21 16.05 -16.64
N SER A 363 -32.63 16.45 -17.79
CA SER A 363 -32.11 15.52 -18.77
C SER A 363 -31.17 14.59 -18.00
N ALA A 364 -31.43 13.28 -18.04
CA ALA A 364 -30.46 12.27 -17.65
C ALA A 364 -29.24 12.51 -18.56
N GLY A 365 -28.37 13.42 -18.12
CA GLY A 365 -27.08 13.67 -18.73
C GLY A 365 -26.40 12.31 -18.83
N ARG A 366 -25.87 11.98 -19.99
CA ARG A 366 -24.89 10.91 -20.15
C ARG A 366 -23.97 11.02 -18.93
N ALA A 367 -24.02 10.00 -18.06
CA ALA A 367 -23.08 9.89 -16.96
C ALA A 367 -21.68 9.91 -17.61
N GLY A 368 -21.06 11.07 -17.60
CA GLY A 368 -19.72 11.23 -18.12
C GLY A 368 -18.86 10.23 -17.35
N VAL A 369 -18.03 9.48 -18.05
CA VAL A 369 -17.07 8.60 -17.43
C VAL A 369 -16.18 9.49 -16.57
N GLN A 370 -16.40 9.46 -15.26
CA GLN A 370 -15.55 10.17 -14.30
C GLN A 370 -14.37 9.29 -13.94
N PRO A 371 -13.18 9.86 -13.72
CA PRO A 371 -12.04 9.12 -13.23
C PRO A 371 -12.41 8.41 -11.92
N ALA A 372 -12.07 7.14 -11.79
CA ALA A 372 -12.26 6.40 -10.56
C ALA A 372 -11.28 6.94 -9.49
N THR A 373 -11.80 7.62 -8.49
CA THR A 373 -11.03 8.23 -7.38
C THR A 373 -11.42 7.65 -6.02
N SER A 374 -12.31 6.67 -6.03
CA SER A 374 -12.77 5.96 -4.83
C SER A 374 -13.00 4.51 -5.14
N VAL A 375 -12.90 3.66 -4.12
CA VAL A 375 -13.19 2.23 -4.24
C VAL A 375 -14.64 2.05 -4.71
N ASN A 376 -14.85 1.13 -5.65
CA ASN A 376 -16.20 0.81 -6.15
C ASN A 376 -17.08 0.32 -4.99
N ALA A 377 -18.31 0.81 -4.93
CA ALA A 377 -19.23 0.48 -3.83
C ALA A 377 -19.45 -1.04 -3.67
N ALA A 378 -19.47 -1.79 -4.78
CA ALA A 378 -19.61 -3.25 -4.75
C ALA A 378 -18.37 -3.99 -4.22
N ASP A 379 -17.20 -3.32 -4.18
CA ASP A 379 -15.97 -3.89 -3.67
C ASP A 379 -15.72 -3.55 -2.19
N LEU A 380 -16.41 -2.54 -1.64
CA LEU A 380 -16.18 -2.03 -0.27
C LEU A 380 -16.39 -3.09 0.81
N GLU A 381 -17.28 -4.05 0.62
CA GLU A 381 -17.53 -5.12 1.58
C GLU A 381 -16.27 -5.98 1.82
N TYR A 382 -15.51 -6.27 0.75
CA TYR A 382 -14.26 -7.03 0.84
C TYR A 382 -13.19 -6.26 1.61
N PHE A 383 -13.01 -4.97 1.31
CA PHE A 383 -12.08 -4.11 2.04
C PHE A 383 -12.45 -3.99 3.52
N THR A 384 -13.74 -3.83 3.83
CA THR A 384 -14.25 -3.74 5.19
C THR A 384 -13.99 -5.02 5.99
N ALA A 385 -14.32 -6.19 5.41
CA ALA A 385 -14.14 -7.49 6.05
C ALA A 385 -12.65 -7.79 6.29
N ILE A 386 -11.80 -7.53 5.29
CA ILE A 386 -10.36 -7.76 5.38
C ILE A 386 -9.72 -6.80 6.39
N GLY A 387 -10.09 -5.51 6.39
CA GLY A 387 -9.63 -4.53 7.36
C GLY A 387 -10.05 -4.86 8.79
N ALA A 388 -11.28 -5.39 8.99
CA ALA A 388 -11.71 -5.87 10.31
C ALA A 388 -10.81 -7.01 10.82
N LYS A 389 -10.49 -7.98 9.95
CA LYS A 389 -9.61 -9.10 10.30
C LYS A 389 -8.16 -8.66 10.52
N TYR A 390 -7.68 -7.69 9.74
CA TYR A 390 -6.39 -7.08 9.95
C TYR A 390 -6.27 -6.49 11.37
N ARG A 391 -7.23 -5.65 11.77
CA ARG A 391 -7.28 -5.06 13.12
C ARG A 391 -7.40 -6.12 14.23
N GLU A 392 -8.10 -7.21 13.98
CA GLU A 392 -8.20 -8.33 14.91
C GLU A 392 -6.84 -9.00 15.12
N LEU A 393 -6.14 -9.34 14.03
CA LEU A 393 -4.89 -10.10 14.07
C LEU A 393 -3.69 -9.27 14.54
N THR A 394 -3.65 -7.98 14.17
CA THR A 394 -2.52 -7.11 14.50
C THR A 394 -2.70 -6.32 15.78
N GLY A 395 -3.93 -6.15 16.25
CA GLY A 395 -4.25 -5.28 17.37
C GLY A 395 -4.19 -3.78 17.03
N LEU A 396 -3.76 -3.39 15.82
CA LEU A 396 -3.64 -2.00 15.42
C LEU A 396 -5.02 -1.34 15.29
N ARG A 397 -5.18 -0.14 15.89
CA ARG A 397 -6.43 0.62 15.91
C ARG A 397 -6.26 2.06 15.41
N SER A 398 -5.04 2.55 15.36
CA SER A 398 -4.70 3.87 14.86
C SER A 398 -3.42 3.80 14.04
N THR A 399 -3.29 4.73 13.14
CA THR A 399 -2.06 4.98 12.40
C THR A 399 -1.19 5.99 13.12
N GLY A 400 0.10 6.04 12.80
CA GLY A 400 0.97 7.17 13.07
C GLY A 400 0.78 8.26 12.00
N TYR A 401 1.89 8.82 11.53
CA TYR A 401 1.89 9.74 10.39
C TYR A 401 1.49 9.00 9.13
N MET A 402 0.63 9.64 8.32
CA MET A 402 0.12 9.08 7.07
C MET A 402 0.27 10.11 5.96
N ARG A 403 0.57 9.65 4.76
CA ARG A 403 0.65 10.48 3.57
C ARG A 403 -0.57 10.33 2.66
N ALA A 404 -0.81 11.36 1.88
CA ALA A 404 -1.81 11.32 0.82
C ALA A 404 -1.41 10.26 -0.22
N PRO A 405 -2.35 9.41 -0.67
CA PRO A 405 -2.05 8.27 -1.54
C PRO A 405 -1.87 8.64 -3.01
N ALA A 406 -1.81 9.93 -3.34
CA ALA A 406 -1.64 10.40 -4.72
C ALA A 406 -0.31 9.91 -5.30
N GLY A 407 -0.37 9.08 -6.33
CA GLY A 407 0.78 8.43 -6.93
C GLY A 407 1.27 7.19 -6.20
N ALA A 408 0.52 6.64 -5.22
CA ALA A 408 0.94 5.50 -4.42
C ALA A 408 0.76 4.16 -5.14
N PHE A 409 1.64 3.20 -4.82
CA PHE A 409 1.63 1.86 -5.43
C PHE A 409 0.35 1.08 -5.15
N PHE A 410 -0.20 1.14 -3.93
CA PHE A 410 -1.42 0.40 -3.63
C PHE A 410 -2.63 0.92 -4.42
N GLU A 411 -2.68 2.22 -4.73
CA GLU A 411 -3.69 2.82 -5.62
C GLU A 411 -3.56 2.28 -7.05
N TYR A 412 -2.33 2.17 -7.57
CA TYR A 412 -2.07 1.49 -8.84
C TYR A 412 -2.60 0.06 -8.85
N GLY A 413 -2.38 -0.69 -7.77
CA GLY A 413 -2.83 -2.07 -7.63
C GLY A 413 -4.34 -2.23 -7.79
N TYR A 414 -5.13 -1.33 -7.21
CA TYR A 414 -6.57 -1.35 -7.34
C TYR A 414 -7.06 -0.72 -8.65
N PHE A 415 -6.65 0.52 -8.96
CA PHE A 415 -7.25 1.29 -10.04
C PHE A 415 -6.73 0.91 -11.44
N GLN A 416 -5.47 0.51 -11.60
CA GLN A 416 -4.90 0.14 -12.89
C GLN A 416 -4.72 -1.37 -13.05
N PHE A 417 -4.19 -2.07 -12.05
CA PHE A 417 -3.98 -3.51 -12.13
C PHE A 417 -5.25 -4.32 -11.83
N GLY A 418 -6.21 -3.75 -11.07
CA GLY A 418 -7.59 -4.23 -10.91
C GLY A 418 -7.77 -5.33 -9.87
N VAL A 419 -6.90 -5.41 -8.85
CA VAL A 419 -6.98 -6.41 -7.79
C VAL A 419 -7.21 -5.77 -6.42
N PRO A 420 -7.68 -6.52 -5.41
CA PRO A 420 -7.64 -6.05 -4.03
C PRO A 420 -6.23 -5.59 -3.68
N SER A 421 -6.08 -4.32 -3.30
CA SER A 421 -4.79 -3.73 -3.02
C SER A 421 -4.87 -2.99 -1.69
N PHE A 422 -4.01 -3.37 -0.77
CA PHE A 422 -4.01 -2.93 0.61
C PHE A 422 -2.72 -2.19 0.94
N SER A 423 -2.82 -1.21 1.84
CA SER A 423 -1.69 -0.50 2.40
C SER A 423 -1.85 -0.33 3.91
N THR A 424 -0.73 -0.37 4.62
CA THR A 424 -0.64 -0.16 6.06
C THR A 424 0.77 0.26 6.46
N PRO A 425 0.91 1.14 7.47
CA PRO A 425 2.23 1.44 8.03
C PRO A 425 2.83 0.27 8.82
N GLY A 426 2.07 -0.79 9.09
CA GLY A 426 2.55 -1.95 9.85
C GLY A 426 2.78 -1.69 11.34
N TRP A 427 2.69 -0.43 11.76
CA TRP A 427 2.81 0.03 13.13
C TRP A 427 1.93 1.26 13.35
N GLY A 428 1.60 1.53 14.61
CA GLY A 428 0.83 2.70 15.01
C GLY A 428 0.89 2.94 16.51
N LEU A 429 0.62 4.18 16.91
CA LEU A 429 0.67 4.57 18.32
C LEU A 429 -0.48 3.91 19.12
N PRO A 430 -0.21 3.35 20.29
CA PRO A 430 -1.25 2.88 21.17
C PRO A 430 -2.20 4.01 21.61
N GLY A 431 -3.48 3.75 21.78
CA GLY A 431 -4.43 4.66 22.43
C GLY A 431 -5.14 5.68 21.52
N GLY A 432 -4.95 5.65 20.19
CA GLY A 432 -5.62 6.59 19.28
C GLY A 432 -7.09 6.29 18.94
N GLY A 433 -7.66 5.22 19.45
CA GLY A 433 -9.11 5.00 19.40
C GLY A 433 -9.78 5.84 20.48
N ARG A 434 -10.80 6.64 20.14
CA ARG A 434 -11.71 7.22 21.14
C ARG A 434 -12.08 6.08 22.10
N ALA A 435 -11.67 6.17 23.34
CA ALA A 435 -12.23 5.37 24.42
C ALA A 435 -13.75 5.59 24.33
N ALA A 436 -14.50 4.56 23.97
CA ALA A 436 -15.93 4.55 24.20
C ALA A 436 -16.07 4.80 25.70
N GLY A 437 -16.61 5.95 26.07
CA GLY A 437 -16.86 6.28 27.45
C GLY A 437 -17.64 5.12 28.10
N PRO A 438 -17.47 4.87 29.40
CA PRO A 438 -18.22 3.84 30.11
C PRO A 438 -19.69 4.30 30.18
N GLY A 439 -20.53 3.93 29.20
CA GLY A 439 -21.92 4.36 29.15
C GLY A 439 -22.68 4.04 27.86
N GLY A 440 -22.29 3.05 27.11
CA GLY A 440 -23.06 2.56 25.96
C GLY A 440 -23.38 1.07 26.10
N GLY A 441 -24.22 0.73 27.07
CA GLY A 441 -24.79 -0.62 27.17
C GLY A 441 -25.54 -0.95 25.89
N ALA A 442 -25.25 -2.09 25.29
CA ALA A 442 -26.01 -2.68 24.21
C ALA A 442 -27.47 -2.84 24.69
N ALA A 443 -28.39 -2.11 24.03
CA ALA A 443 -29.81 -2.37 24.21
C ALA A 443 -30.13 -3.73 23.57
N PRO A 444 -30.88 -4.59 24.24
CA PRO A 444 -31.29 -5.85 23.67
C PRO A 444 -32.26 -5.61 22.51
N ALA A 445 -32.17 -6.44 21.49
CA ALA A 445 -33.11 -6.48 20.37
C ALA A 445 -34.54 -6.72 20.88
N GLY A 446 -35.33 -5.67 20.88
CA GLY A 446 -36.75 -5.72 21.20
C GLY A 446 -37.57 -5.86 19.92
N GLU A 447 -38.52 -6.75 19.97
CA GLU A 447 -39.49 -7.13 18.96
C GLU A 447 -40.15 -5.95 18.22
N ALA A 448 -40.33 -6.16 16.93
CA ALA A 448 -41.15 -5.30 16.05
C ALA A 448 -42.60 -5.31 16.47
N ALA A 449 -43.07 -4.24 17.09
CA ALA A 449 -44.52 -3.99 17.26
C ALA A 449 -45.04 -3.19 16.08
N ALA A 450 -46.06 -3.74 15.47
CA ALA A 450 -46.84 -3.20 14.35
C ALA A 450 -47.48 -1.86 14.69
N ARG A 451 -47.36 -0.89 13.77
CA ARG A 451 -48.18 0.35 13.78
C ARG A 451 -49.44 0.18 13.01
N PRO A 452 -50.61 0.62 13.54
CA PRO A 452 -51.87 0.63 12.78
C PRO A 452 -51.97 1.82 11.82
N ALA A 453 -52.59 1.58 10.67
CA ALA A 453 -52.93 2.58 9.66
C ALA A 453 -54.17 3.42 10.06
N GLY A 454 -54.22 4.68 9.65
CA GLY A 454 -55.44 5.47 9.67
C GLY A 454 -55.20 7.00 9.63
N ALA A 455 -55.25 7.55 8.47
CA ALA A 455 -55.80 8.78 7.87
C ALA A 455 -56.19 9.99 8.78
N PRO A 456 -56.54 11.21 8.18
CA PRO A 456 -56.42 11.74 6.83
C PRO A 456 -55.86 13.20 6.72
N ALA A 457 -55.87 13.66 5.46
CA ALA A 457 -55.48 15.00 5.00
C ALA A 457 -56.35 16.17 5.51
N GLY A 458 -55.74 17.35 5.55
CA GLY A 458 -56.41 18.63 5.78
C GLY A 458 -55.53 19.83 5.47
N MET A 459 -55.73 20.36 4.38
CA MET A 459 -55.73 21.63 3.67
C MET A 459 -55.34 22.91 4.44
N ALA A 460 -54.65 23.75 3.65
CA ALA A 460 -54.83 25.20 3.49
C ALA A 460 -54.04 26.16 4.32
N GLY A 461 -53.35 27.07 3.61
CA GLY A 461 -53.38 28.47 3.83
C GLY A 461 -52.07 29.22 3.57
N MET A 462 -51.88 29.74 2.35
CA MET A 462 -51.11 31.00 2.12
C MET A 462 -51.92 32.22 2.61
N PRO A 463 -51.39 33.48 2.74
CA PRO A 463 -50.37 34.11 1.94
C PRO A 463 -49.49 35.23 2.64
N ALA A 464 -48.45 35.62 1.90
CA ALA A 464 -47.98 37.01 1.62
C ALA A 464 -47.44 37.91 2.75
N ALA A 465 -46.29 38.45 2.66
CA ALA A 465 -45.92 39.74 2.05
C ALA A 465 -44.71 40.42 2.71
N PHE A 466 -43.85 40.90 1.86
CA PHE A 466 -43.01 42.11 1.93
C PHE A 466 -42.16 42.46 3.18
N GLY A 467 -40.86 42.59 2.92
CA GLY A 467 -40.26 43.85 3.23
C GLY A 467 -38.96 43.84 4.03
N GLN A 468 -37.97 44.31 3.42
CA GLN A 468 -36.87 45.17 3.88
C GLN A 468 -35.49 44.60 4.25
N ARG A 469 -34.59 45.23 3.59
CA ARG A 469 -33.13 45.31 3.70
C ARG A 469 -32.61 45.38 5.14
N GLY A 470 -31.55 44.63 5.38
CA GLY A 470 -30.68 44.80 6.54
C GLY A 470 -29.35 44.12 6.33
N ALA A 471 -28.30 44.87 6.44
CA ALA A 471 -26.91 44.58 6.22
C ALA A 471 -26.36 43.41 7.05
N GLY A 472 -25.50 42.64 6.42
CA GLY A 472 -24.29 42.02 6.89
C GLY A 472 -24.31 41.32 8.24
N ARG A 473 -24.27 39.99 8.16
CA ARG A 473 -23.50 39.15 9.08
C ARG A 473 -23.14 37.85 8.34
N GLY A 474 -21.83 37.63 8.19
CA GLY A 474 -21.27 36.38 7.64
C GLY A 474 -21.78 35.18 8.42
N GLY A 475 -22.55 34.35 7.73
CA GLY A 475 -22.98 33.08 8.26
C GLY A 475 -21.79 32.16 8.38
N ALA A 476 -21.44 31.73 9.57
CA ALA A 476 -20.58 30.61 9.83
C ALA A 476 -21.18 29.41 9.16
N ALA A 477 -20.54 28.94 8.07
CA ALA A 477 -20.82 27.64 7.48
C ALA A 477 -20.47 26.60 8.54
N GLY A 478 -21.44 25.79 8.92
CA GLY A 478 -21.31 24.75 9.93
C GLY A 478 -20.14 23.83 9.64
N ALA A 479 -19.18 23.84 10.55
CA ALA A 479 -18.17 22.79 10.65
C ALA A 479 -18.91 21.50 11.00
N GLY A 480 -18.93 20.54 10.08
CA GLY A 480 -19.33 19.18 10.40
C GLY A 480 -18.43 18.62 11.49
N PRO A 481 -18.95 17.78 12.40
CA PRO A 481 -18.15 17.24 13.51
C PRO A 481 -17.11 16.26 12.96
N GLY A 482 -15.82 16.69 12.85
CA GLY A 482 -14.74 15.80 12.44
C GLY A 482 -13.45 16.44 11.93
N GLY A 483 -13.36 17.76 11.86
CA GLY A 483 -12.13 18.45 11.43
C GLY A 483 -11.28 18.94 12.60
N GLY A 484 -11.02 18.09 13.59
CA GLY A 484 -10.10 18.38 14.67
C GLY A 484 -8.66 18.11 14.24
N ASP A 485 -7.81 19.07 14.51
CA ASP A 485 -6.37 19.13 14.53
C ASP A 485 -5.68 17.77 14.69
N ILE A 486 -5.46 17.06 13.57
CA ILE A 486 -4.91 15.70 13.62
C ILE A 486 -3.37 15.75 13.78
N GLY A 487 -2.72 16.84 13.40
CA GLY A 487 -1.25 16.98 13.48
C GLY A 487 -0.74 17.24 14.88
N GLU A 488 -1.22 18.25 15.58
CA GLU A 488 -0.76 18.59 16.95
C GLU A 488 -0.92 17.41 17.93
N GLY A 489 -2.01 16.64 17.75
CA GLY A 489 -2.28 15.49 18.62
C GLY A 489 -1.39 14.28 18.36
N ILE A 490 -0.75 14.12 17.18
CA ILE A 490 0.13 12.99 16.91
C ILE A 490 1.47 13.18 17.56
N ASP A 491 2.09 14.37 17.42
CA ASP A 491 3.39 14.67 17.99
C ASP A 491 3.39 14.54 19.52
N LEU A 492 2.38 15.13 20.15
CA LEU A 492 2.21 15.05 21.59
C LEU A 492 2.02 13.58 22.04
N ARG A 493 1.20 12.80 21.34
CA ARG A 493 1.00 11.39 21.68
C ARG A 493 2.25 10.55 21.45
N LEU A 494 3.00 10.83 20.38
CA LEU A 494 4.27 10.16 20.10
C LEU A 494 5.27 10.45 21.22
N LEU A 495 5.40 11.72 21.61
CA LEU A 495 6.29 12.13 22.67
C LEU A 495 5.91 11.51 24.03
N GLN A 496 4.61 11.55 24.40
CA GLN A 496 4.09 10.90 25.60
C GLN A 496 4.31 9.39 25.60
N TRP A 497 4.13 8.76 24.43
CA TRP A 497 4.40 7.32 24.30
C TRP A 497 5.89 7.02 24.45
N MET A 498 6.78 7.83 23.84
CA MET A 498 8.23 7.70 24.01
C MET A 498 8.64 7.85 25.46
N ASP A 499 8.11 8.83 26.17
CA ASP A 499 8.36 9.03 27.60
C ASP A 499 7.92 7.82 28.42
N GLY A 500 6.72 7.28 28.13
CA GLY A 500 6.15 6.11 28.82
C GLY A 500 6.95 4.82 28.58
N GLU A 501 7.36 4.58 27.35
CA GLU A 501 8.15 3.39 26.96
C GLU A 501 9.67 3.60 27.13
N LYS A 502 10.10 4.78 27.57
CA LYS A 502 11.52 5.19 27.73
C LYS A 502 12.32 5.07 26.44
N VAL A 503 11.71 5.47 25.32
CA VAL A 503 12.35 5.50 24.01
C VAL A 503 13.18 6.78 23.87
N ASP A 504 14.46 6.66 23.60
CA ASP A 504 15.34 7.77 23.32
C ASP A 504 15.12 8.29 21.89
N GLY A 505 14.04 9.05 21.70
CA GLY A 505 13.60 9.54 20.40
C GLY A 505 13.58 11.06 20.23
N PHE A 506 14.03 11.83 21.24
CA PHE A 506 14.00 13.29 21.21
C PHE A 506 15.30 13.90 21.73
N VAL A 507 15.90 14.80 20.95
CA VAL A 507 17.06 15.61 21.36
C VAL A 507 16.55 16.89 22.07
N ALA A 508 16.99 17.09 23.30
CA ALA A 508 16.63 18.30 24.04
C ALA A 508 17.18 19.57 23.34
N TRP A 509 16.39 20.62 23.31
CA TRP A 509 16.81 21.89 22.74
C TRP A 509 18.06 22.43 23.44
N THR A 510 19.14 22.58 22.68
CA THR A 510 20.45 23.04 23.19
C THR A 510 20.89 24.30 22.43
N PRO A 511 21.30 25.36 23.14
CA PRO A 511 21.80 26.56 22.50
C PRO A 511 23.03 26.32 21.62
N PHE A 512 23.03 26.88 20.44
CA PHE A 512 24.12 26.81 19.48
C PHE A 512 24.37 28.16 18.81
N LYS A 513 25.62 28.49 18.50
CA LYS A 513 26.00 29.69 17.75
C LYS A 513 26.08 29.38 16.26
N HIS A 514 25.04 29.67 15.55
CA HIS A 514 25.00 29.46 14.10
C HIS A 514 25.70 30.61 13.37
N PRO A 515 26.55 30.34 12.35
CA PRO A 515 27.39 31.36 11.71
C PRO A 515 26.59 32.50 11.06
N ALA A 516 25.42 32.21 10.50
CA ALA A 516 24.56 33.20 9.82
C ALA A 516 23.33 33.61 10.66
N LEU A 517 22.67 32.68 11.36
CA LEU A 517 21.44 32.94 12.13
C LEU A 517 21.69 33.46 13.56
N GLY A 518 22.95 33.43 14.05
CA GLY A 518 23.29 33.83 15.40
C GLY A 518 22.91 32.81 16.46
N ASP A 519 22.16 33.24 17.49
CA ASP A 519 21.72 32.33 18.56
C ASP A 519 20.55 31.47 18.12
N VAL A 520 20.77 30.18 17.94
CA VAL A 520 19.75 29.17 17.65
C VAL A 520 19.70 28.11 18.75
N GLU A 521 18.66 27.30 18.76
CA GLU A 521 18.60 26.09 19.56
C GLU A 521 18.43 24.89 18.64
N ILE A 522 19.28 23.84 18.79
CA ILE A 522 19.22 22.58 18.03
C ILE A 522 18.54 21.54 18.89
N GLY A 523 17.64 20.73 18.30
CA GLY A 523 16.89 19.68 19.00
C GLY A 523 15.70 19.18 18.17
N GLY A 524 14.79 18.43 18.81
CA GLY A 524 13.62 17.88 18.15
C GLY A 524 13.63 16.34 18.09
N PHE A 525 12.72 15.78 17.33
CA PHE A 525 12.68 14.33 17.13
C PHE A 525 13.94 13.84 16.40
N LYS A 526 14.48 12.71 16.87
CA LYS A 526 15.56 12.03 16.15
C LYS A 526 15.03 11.51 14.80
N PRO A 527 15.87 11.46 13.76
CA PRO A 527 15.49 10.85 12.49
C PRO A 527 14.92 9.44 12.67
N TYR A 528 13.94 9.07 11.82
CA TYR A 528 13.30 7.75 11.73
C TYR A 528 12.36 7.34 12.87
N VAL A 529 12.38 7.97 14.05
CA VAL A 529 11.55 7.55 15.21
C VAL A 529 10.06 7.85 15.05
N THR A 530 9.72 8.76 14.14
CA THR A 530 8.31 9.16 13.91
C THR A 530 7.51 8.11 13.16
N VAL A 531 8.17 7.31 12.33
CA VAL A 531 7.56 6.31 11.45
C VAL A 531 7.98 4.87 11.76
N ASN A 532 9.00 4.67 12.59
CA ASN A 532 9.49 3.35 12.95
C ASN A 532 9.40 3.09 14.46
N PRO A 533 8.86 1.93 14.88
CA PRO A 533 8.89 1.53 16.29
C PRO A 533 10.31 1.18 16.74
N PRO A 534 10.57 1.11 18.07
CA PRO A 534 11.79 0.50 18.57
C PRO A 534 11.98 -0.92 18.06
N ALA A 535 13.21 -1.29 17.77
CA ALA A 535 13.56 -2.59 17.18
C ALA A 535 13.01 -3.79 17.97
N ALA A 536 12.88 -3.68 19.29
CA ALA A 536 12.29 -4.71 20.14
C ALA A 536 10.82 -5.08 19.80
N LYS A 537 10.11 -4.22 19.03
CA LYS A 537 8.73 -4.49 18.59
C LYS A 537 8.67 -5.24 17.24
N ILE A 538 9.78 -5.36 16.50
CA ILE A 538 9.79 -5.93 15.14
C ILE A 538 9.27 -7.37 15.13
N ALA A 539 9.74 -8.22 16.05
CA ALA A 539 9.36 -9.63 16.07
C ALA A 539 7.85 -9.84 16.31
N ASP A 540 7.28 -9.12 17.25
CA ASP A 540 5.85 -9.22 17.58
C ASP A 540 4.97 -8.69 16.44
N LEU A 541 5.33 -7.54 15.87
CA LEU A 541 4.66 -6.98 14.72
C LEU A 541 4.78 -7.92 13.52
N GLY A 542 5.98 -8.46 13.27
CA GLY A 542 6.23 -9.43 12.21
C GLY A 542 5.35 -10.67 12.33
N ALA A 543 5.25 -11.25 13.53
CA ALA A 543 4.40 -12.41 13.77
C ALA A 543 2.92 -12.14 13.52
N ALA A 544 2.42 -10.97 13.92
CA ALA A 544 1.04 -10.57 13.70
C ALA A 544 0.74 -10.37 12.19
N HIS A 545 1.64 -9.71 11.46
CA HIS A 545 1.48 -9.47 10.03
C HIS A 545 1.64 -10.74 9.20
N ALA A 546 2.55 -11.65 9.56
CA ALA A 546 2.69 -12.95 8.90
C ALA A 546 1.39 -13.78 9.02
N LYS A 547 0.72 -13.76 10.18
CA LYS A 547 -0.61 -14.38 10.35
C LYS A 547 -1.66 -13.74 9.44
N PHE A 548 -1.62 -12.40 9.28
CA PHE A 548 -2.51 -11.72 8.36
C PHE A 548 -2.23 -12.11 6.90
N VAL A 549 -0.97 -12.25 6.49
CA VAL A 549 -0.59 -12.74 5.16
C VAL A 549 -1.15 -14.13 4.88
N VAL A 550 -1.04 -15.08 5.85
CA VAL A 550 -1.64 -16.41 5.73
C VAL A 550 -3.18 -16.32 5.61
N HIS A 551 -3.81 -15.45 6.38
CA HIS A 551 -5.25 -15.21 6.26
C HIS A 551 -5.60 -14.62 4.88
N LEU A 552 -4.92 -13.57 4.42
CA LEU A 552 -5.21 -12.91 3.14
C LEU A 552 -5.10 -13.89 1.96
N THR A 553 -4.05 -14.73 1.93
CA THR A 553 -3.91 -15.78 0.91
C THR A 553 -4.99 -16.86 1.00
N SER A 554 -5.63 -17.05 2.16
CA SER A 554 -6.75 -17.98 2.30
C SER A 554 -8.02 -17.53 1.61
N LEU A 555 -8.16 -16.23 1.36
CA LEU A 555 -9.35 -15.61 0.77
C LEU A 555 -9.36 -15.65 -0.76
N PHE A 556 -8.26 -16.02 -1.40
CA PHE A 556 -8.14 -15.99 -2.86
C PHE A 556 -9.25 -16.77 -3.54
N ALA A 557 -9.75 -16.21 -4.62
CA ALA A 557 -10.65 -16.90 -5.53
C ALA A 557 -10.01 -18.21 -6.01
N ARG A 558 -10.82 -19.23 -6.19
CA ARG A 558 -10.40 -20.53 -6.67
C ARG A 558 -11.48 -21.12 -7.58
N VAL A 559 -11.21 -21.11 -8.89
CA VAL A 559 -12.10 -21.79 -9.85
C VAL A 559 -11.97 -23.31 -9.73
N ALA A 560 -13.10 -23.99 -9.80
CA ALA A 560 -13.17 -25.44 -9.79
C ALA A 560 -14.35 -25.92 -10.64
N ILE A 561 -14.21 -27.11 -11.22
CA ILE A 561 -15.29 -27.83 -11.90
C ILE A 561 -15.98 -28.70 -10.86
N ALA A 562 -17.12 -28.20 -10.33
CA ALA A 562 -17.79 -28.80 -9.18
C ALA A 562 -18.64 -30.02 -9.51
N ARG A 563 -19.28 -30.01 -10.68
CA ARG A 563 -20.15 -31.07 -11.15
C ARG A 563 -19.96 -31.28 -12.64
N THR A 564 -20.06 -32.50 -13.07
CA THR A 564 -20.07 -32.86 -14.51
C THR A 564 -21.03 -33.98 -14.75
N GLY A 565 -21.60 -34.00 -15.94
CA GLY A 565 -22.51 -35.07 -16.40
C GLY A 565 -22.31 -35.34 -17.88
N VAL A 566 -22.47 -36.63 -18.28
CA VAL A 566 -22.53 -37.06 -19.67
C VAL A 566 -23.74 -37.95 -19.81
N THR A 567 -24.66 -37.63 -20.73
CA THR A 567 -25.83 -38.43 -21.02
C THR A 567 -25.93 -38.69 -22.50
N ALA A 568 -26.00 -39.97 -22.90
CA ALA A 568 -26.24 -40.35 -24.29
C ALA A 568 -27.67 -40.03 -24.70
N LEU A 569 -27.87 -39.36 -25.83
CA LEU A 569 -29.15 -39.01 -26.41
C LEU A 569 -29.56 -39.88 -27.57
N GLY A 570 -28.69 -40.84 -27.97
CA GLY A 570 -28.88 -41.67 -29.15
C GLY A 570 -28.28 -41.05 -30.41
N GLY A 571 -28.07 -41.85 -31.47
CA GLY A 571 -27.55 -41.38 -32.77
C GLY A 571 -26.16 -40.76 -32.72
N GLY A 572 -25.31 -41.10 -31.72
CA GLY A 572 -24.00 -40.49 -31.55
C GLY A 572 -24.04 -39.08 -30.93
N LEU A 573 -25.14 -38.66 -30.35
CA LEU A 573 -25.33 -37.39 -29.63
C LEU A 573 -25.17 -37.60 -28.14
N TYR A 574 -24.49 -36.67 -27.50
CA TYR A 574 -24.25 -36.65 -26.05
C TYR A 574 -24.54 -35.28 -25.47
N ARG A 575 -25.25 -35.23 -24.33
CA ARG A 575 -25.36 -34.02 -23.49
C ARG A 575 -24.22 -34.04 -22.49
N VAL A 576 -23.42 -32.99 -22.52
CA VAL A 576 -22.34 -32.73 -21.54
C VAL A 576 -22.76 -31.55 -20.68
N THR A 577 -22.74 -31.71 -19.36
CA THR A 577 -23.05 -30.64 -18.41
C THR A 577 -21.86 -30.40 -17.48
N ALA A 578 -21.69 -29.17 -17.05
CA ALA A 578 -20.68 -28.82 -16.06
C ALA A 578 -21.08 -27.58 -15.25
N ASP A 579 -20.79 -27.61 -13.95
CA ASP A 579 -20.87 -26.44 -13.08
C ASP A 579 -19.45 -25.94 -12.77
N VAL A 580 -19.19 -24.69 -13.05
CA VAL A 580 -17.95 -23.99 -12.66
C VAL A 580 -18.25 -23.16 -11.42
N GLU A 581 -17.49 -23.37 -10.36
CA GLU A 581 -17.65 -22.64 -9.09
C GLU A 581 -16.39 -21.85 -8.70
N ASN A 582 -16.59 -20.81 -7.89
CA ASN A 582 -15.52 -20.16 -7.15
C ASN A 582 -15.61 -20.56 -5.67
N ALA A 583 -14.73 -21.45 -5.27
CA ALA A 583 -14.67 -21.98 -3.89
C ALA A 583 -13.89 -21.06 -2.92
N GLY A 584 -13.37 -19.91 -3.37
CA GLY A 584 -12.73 -18.90 -2.54
C GLY A 584 -13.71 -17.85 -1.98
N PHE A 585 -13.22 -16.95 -1.14
CA PHE A 585 -14.02 -15.83 -0.61
C PHE A 585 -14.06 -14.65 -1.58
N LEU A 586 -12.90 -14.26 -2.13
CA LEU A 586 -12.82 -13.16 -3.09
C LEU A 586 -13.44 -13.56 -4.44
N PRO A 587 -14.02 -12.62 -5.19
CA PRO A 587 -14.49 -12.87 -6.55
C PRO A 587 -13.30 -13.10 -7.50
N THR A 588 -13.53 -13.75 -8.64
CA THR A 588 -12.46 -13.95 -9.65
C THR A 588 -11.99 -12.63 -10.28
N ALA A 589 -12.78 -11.57 -10.20
CA ALA A 589 -12.44 -10.19 -10.50
C ALA A 589 -13.31 -9.27 -9.66
N LEU A 590 -12.73 -8.22 -9.11
CA LEU A 590 -13.48 -7.13 -8.46
C LEU A 590 -14.36 -6.39 -9.47
N ALA A 591 -15.41 -5.73 -8.99
CA ALA A 591 -16.29 -4.92 -9.86
C ALA A 591 -15.49 -3.84 -10.61
N HIS A 592 -14.51 -3.20 -9.93
CA HIS A 592 -13.61 -2.26 -10.59
C HIS A 592 -12.73 -2.94 -11.65
N GLY A 593 -12.17 -4.11 -11.37
CA GLY A 593 -11.35 -4.88 -12.30
C GLY A 593 -12.08 -5.29 -13.58
N VAL A 594 -13.38 -5.59 -13.46
CA VAL A 594 -14.28 -5.84 -14.62
C VAL A 594 -14.54 -4.54 -15.39
N ALA A 595 -14.91 -3.45 -14.69
CA ALA A 595 -15.24 -2.17 -15.31
C ALA A 595 -14.06 -1.56 -16.06
N SER A 596 -12.85 -1.63 -15.49
CA SER A 596 -11.59 -1.15 -16.07
C SER A 596 -11.00 -2.10 -17.12
N ARG A 597 -11.54 -3.32 -17.26
CA ARG A 597 -11.01 -4.39 -18.13
C ARG A 597 -9.56 -4.79 -17.81
N SER A 598 -9.09 -4.54 -16.62
CA SER A 598 -7.73 -4.88 -16.20
C SER A 598 -7.56 -6.36 -15.81
N VAL A 599 -8.67 -7.04 -15.47
CA VAL A 599 -8.70 -8.46 -15.19
C VAL A 599 -9.42 -9.20 -16.31
N LYS A 600 -8.81 -10.27 -16.83
CA LYS A 600 -9.42 -11.10 -17.87
C LYS A 600 -10.57 -11.93 -17.28
N PRO A 601 -11.67 -12.13 -18.03
CA PRO A 601 -12.76 -13.01 -17.60
C PRO A 601 -12.26 -14.47 -17.45
N VAL A 602 -12.97 -15.25 -16.64
CA VAL A 602 -12.75 -16.68 -16.54
C VAL A 602 -13.13 -17.35 -17.86
N MET A 603 -12.23 -18.12 -18.42
CA MET A 603 -12.46 -18.88 -19.66
C MET A 603 -12.89 -20.31 -19.33
N VAL A 604 -13.97 -20.75 -19.93
CA VAL A 604 -14.47 -22.15 -19.87
C VAL A 604 -14.42 -22.72 -21.29
N GLN A 605 -13.68 -23.81 -21.49
CA GLN A 605 -13.43 -24.36 -22.82
C GLN A 605 -13.69 -25.86 -22.86
N LEU A 606 -14.59 -26.28 -23.77
CA LEU A 606 -14.79 -27.69 -24.07
C LEU A 606 -13.82 -28.12 -25.19
N GLY A 607 -13.04 -29.17 -24.94
CA GLY A 607 -11.99 -29.68 -25.82
C GLY A 607 -12.53 -30.60 -26.94
N VAL A 608 -13.43 -30.04 -27.75
CA VAL A 608 -13.98 -30.70 -28.93
C VAL A 608 -13.81 -29.81 -30.18
N PRO A 609 -13.83 -30.33 -31.40
CA PRO A 609 -13.96 -29.53 -32.61
C PRO A 609 -15.24 -28.67 -32.57
N PRO A 610 -15.24 -27.41 -33.02
CA PRO A 610 -16.44 -26.56 -32.99
C PRO A 610 -17.64 -27.17 -33.68
N GLU A 611 -17.42 -27.84 -34.81
CA GLU A 611 -18.40 -28.54 -35.63
C GLU A 611 -19.08 -29.73 -34.92
N SER A 612 -18.47 -30.22 -33.86
CA SER A 612 -19.06 -31.29 -33.04
C SER A 612 -20.13 -30.77 -32.09
N ILE A 613 -20.22 -29.47 -31.85
CA ILE A 613 -21.22 -28.86 -30.96
C ILE A 613 -22.47 -28.60 -31.77
N VAL A 614 -23.55 -29.31 -31.44
CA VAL A 614 -24.84 -29.20 -32.14
C VAL A 614 -25.66 -28.04 -31.55
N THR A 615 -25.67 -27.90 -30.24
CA THR A 615 -26.40 -26.82 -29.53
C THR A 615 -25.87 -26.64 -28.10
N GLY A 616 -26.31 -25.59 -27.44
CA GLY A 616 -25.95 -25.26 -26.07
C GLY A 616 -24.90 -24.16 -25.95
N SER A 617 -24.02 -24.27 -24.97
CA SER A 617 -22.95 -23.30 -24.75
C SER A 617 -21.92 -23.33 -25.90
N GLU A 618 -21.24 -22.21 -26.13
CA GLU A 618 -20.13 -22.14 -27.09
C GLU A 618 -18.96 -23.03 -26.66
N LYS A 619 -18.09 -23.41 -27.62
CA LYS A 619 -16.85 -24.15 -27.33
C LYS A 619 -15.99 -23.43 -26.27
N THR A 620 -15.93 -22.12 -26.35
CA THR A 620 -15.23 -21.27 -25.39
C THR A 620 -16.17 -20.20 -24.90
N SER A 621 -16.50 -20.24 -23.62
CA SER A 621 -17.35 -19.27 -22.95
C SER A 621 -16.53 -18.44 -21.95
N PHE A 622 -17.00 -17.23 -21.68
CA PHE A 622 -16.32 -16.31 -20.77
C PHE A 622 -17.25 -15.84 -19.66
N ILE A 623 -16.78 -15.90 -18.40
CA ILE A 623 -17.48 -15.40 -17.23
C ILE A 623 -16.76 -14.12 -16.79
N PRO A 624 -17.38 -12.92 -16.86
CA PRO A 624 -16.72 -11.68 -16.48
C PRO A 624 -16.20 -11.68 -15.05
N THR A 625 -17.01 -12.16 -14.12
CA THR A 625 -16.63 -12.41 -12.73
C THR A 625 -17.50 -13.52 -12.17
N LEU A 626 -16.93 -14.34 -11.29
CA LEU A 626 -17.65 -15.33 -10.51
C LEU A 626 -17.48 -14.96 -9.04
N ALA A 627 -18.56 -14.58 -8.39
CA ALA A 627 -18.56 -14.19 -6.98
C ALA A 627 -17.96 -15.30 -6.10
N GLY A 628 -17.52 -14.94 -4.92
CA GLY A 628 -16.93 -15.90 -3.98
C GLY A 628 -17.96 -16.80 -3.29
N SER A 629 -17.48 -17.59 -2.31
CA SER A 629 -18.29 -18.38 -1.38
C SER A 629 -19.18 -19.45 -2.04
N GLY A 630 -18.66 -20.11 -3.08
CA GLY A 630 -19.33 -21.22 -3.76
C GLY A 630 -20.31 -20.79 -4.85
N SER A 631 -20.25 -19.54 -5.31
CA SER A 631 -21.03 -19.10 -6.48
C SER A 631 -20.69 -19.94 -7.71
N ARG A 632 -21.72 -20.28 -8.52
CA ARG A 632 -21.61 -21.22 -9.64
C ARG A 632 -22.25 -20.65 -10.90
N GLN A 633 -21.70 -21.12 -12.03
CA GLN A 633 -22.31 -20.96 -13.36
C GLN A 633 -22.35 -22.32 -14.06
N SER A 634 -23.53 -22.68 -14.57
CA SER A 634 -23.73 -23.97 -15.26
C SER A 634 -23.58 -23.80 -16.77
N PHE A 635 -23.05 -24.85 -17.38
CA PHE A 635 -22.86 -24.99 -18.82
C PHE A 635 -23.46 -26.31 -19.31
N GLU A 636 -24.05 -26.27 -20.49
CA GLU A 636 -24.56 -27.45 -21.17
C GLU A 636 -24.18 -27.41 -22.65
N TRP A 637 -23.72 -28.52 -23.17
CA TRP A 637 -23.44 -28.73 -24.58
C TRP A 637 -24.12 -30.00 -25.05
N VAL A 638 -24.67 -30.00 -26.26
CA VAL A 638 -25.02 -31.22 -26.98
C VAL A 638 -24.01 -31.39 -28.10
N ILE A 639 -23.27 -32.49 -28.05
CA ILE A 639 -22.14 -32.77 -28.98
C ILE A 639 -22.34 -34.05 -29.73
N THR A 640 -21.78 -34.16 -30.94
CA THR A 640 -21.56 -35.42 -31.65
C THR A 640 -20.26 -36.07 -31.19
N GLY A 641 -20.29 -37.39 -31.03
CA GLY A 641 -19.07 -38.11 -30.61
C GLY A 641 -19.24 -39.63 -30.78
N LYS A 642 -18.10 -40.32 -30.64
CA LYS A 642 -18.09 -41.81 -30.63
C LYS A 642 -18.14 -42.29 -29.18
N PRO A 643 -18.86 -43.38 -28.88
CA PRO A 643 -18.82 -44.01 -27.57
C PRO A 643 -17.36 -44.30 -27.15
N GLY A 644 -17.02 -44.03 -25.90
CA GLY A 644 -15.70 -44.17 -25.34
C GLY A 644 -14.72 -43.03 -25.62
N SER A 645 -15.08 -42.05 -26.45
CA SER A 645 -14.24 -40.88 -26.69
C SER A 645 -14.07 -40.02 -25.43
N ALA A 646 -12.89 -39.46 -25.24
CA ALA A 646 -12.58 -38.52 -24.16
C ALA A 646 -12.85 -37.09 -24.61
N VAL A 647 -13.48 -36.29 -23.71
CA VAL A 647 -13.73 -34.85 -23.88
C VAL A 647 -13.17 -34.13 -22.66
N THR A 648 -12.28 -33.19 -22.91
CA THR A 648 -11.68 -32.39 -21.81
C THR A 648 -12.43 -31.07 -21.64
N LEU A 649 -12.76 -30.74 -20.41
CA LEU A 649 -13.24 -29.41 -20.01
C LEU A 649 -12.15 -28.69 -19.25
N ASN A 650 -11.79 -27.48 -19.69
CA ASN A 650 -10.79 -26.64 -19.05
C ASN A 650 -11.42 -25.34 -18.53
N VAL A 651 -11.07 -24.96 -17.33
CA VAL A 651 -11.40 -23.66 -16.74
C VAL A 651 -10.12 -22.93 -16.41
N VAL A 652 -9.97 -21.70 -16.89
CA VAL A 652 -8.76 -20.89 -16.72
C VAL A 652 -9.14 -19.52 -16.22
N SER A 653 -8.57 -19.14 -15.09
CA SER A 653 -8.66 -17.79 -14.53
C SER A 653 -7.29 -17.22 -14.26
N GLN A 654 -7.08 -15.98 -14.65
CA GLN A 654 -5.82 -15.26 -14.43
C GLN A 654 -5.51 -15.10 -12.94
N LYS A 655 -6.55 -14.91 -12.09
CA LYS A 655 -6.43 -14.59 -10.67
C LYS A 655 -6.89 -15.70 -9.72
N ALA A 656 -7.53 -16.74 -10.24
CA ALA A 656 -8.16 -17.78 -9.44
C ALA A 656 -7.68 -19.20 -9.81
N GLY A 657 -6.62 -19.30 -10.58
CA GLY A 657 -6.03 -20.59 -10.98
C GLY A 657 -6.75 -21.27 -12.15
N THR A 658 -6.49 -22.56 -12.30
CA THR A 658 -7.00 -23.39 -13.40
C THR A 658 -7.55 -24.71 -12.85
N ASP A 659 -8.53 -25.26 -13.54
CA ASP A 659 -9.00 -26.64 -13.29
C ASP A 659 -9.33 -27.34 -14.62
N SER A 660 -9.23 -28.65 -14.63
CA SER A 660 -9.47 -29.45 -15.82
C SER A 660 -10.01 -30.84 -15.47
N VAL A 661 -10.98 -31.30 -16.25
CA VAL A 661 -11.52 -32.66 -16.12
C VAL A 661 -11.66 -33.30 -17.48
N THR A 662 -11.38 -34.59 -17.55
CA THR A 662 -11.62 -35.42 -18.75
C THR A 662 -12.84 -36.29 -18.52
N LEU A 663 -13.83 -36.17 -19.41
CA LEU A 663 -15.09 -36.88 -19.41
C LEU A 663 -15.06 -37.96 -20.51
N THR A 664 -15.64 -39.12 -20.26
CA THR A 664 -15.79 -40.15 -21.26
C THR A 664 -17.20 -40.22 -21.75
N LEU A 665 -17.45 -40.17 -23.05
CA LEU A 665 -18.74 -40.34 -23.69
C LEU A 665 -19.22 -41.79 -23.54
N LYS A 666 -20.24 -42.03 -22.73
CA LYS A 666 -20.74 -43.36 -22.42
C LYS A 666 -22.20 -43.51 -22.87
#